data_d3135e6699ffe611b2a7d60858748d16
#
_entry.id   d3135e6699ffe611b2a7d60858748d16
#
_cell.length_a   1.000
_cell.length_b   1.000
_cell.length_c   1.000
_cell.angle_alpha   90.00
_cell.angle_beta   90.00
_cell.angle_gamma   90.00
#
_symmetry.space_group_name_H-M   'P 1'
#
loop_
_entity.id
_entity.type
_entity.pdbx_description
1 polymer ?
#
loop_
_entity_poly.entity_id
_entity_poly.type
_entity_poly.pdbx_seq_one_letter_code
_entity_poly.pdbx_strand_id
1 'polypeptide(L)'
;MSDPILEVENLDVTYRTRSQDVQAVTGASFSIDPDEYFGLVGESGCGKSTLAKSVIRGLDANGEITGGKIRYKGEEIQHLTEEEFNEEIRWNEISVIPQSAMNSLNPLERISDQAVEVAETHTDWTPAETLDKLRELFDVVGLAESRVNDYPHQFSGGMKQRAIIAMSLLLDPSLVIADEPTTALDVIMQDQFLKYLDELREVRDFSLLFITHDIAVIFEICDSLAVMHGGQIAEAGTTEAVFDSPRHPYAILLQQAFPDVRYPDRELEEIQGTPPALGDQVDFCTFADRCPWAEPECREGAPPLEPVDGDPGHTTSCIRSHEMEELASEQLELQEQRRAGTADADAETAGSSGAATSRDSTSDGEVVMELENLSRHFSQSSNIVESIRSRLFGEETSPVRAVDGLDLNLERNQVQGVIGESGCGKSTLLLTLMGEHSPTGGDIIFDGKRVSEFDKSDWKEYRRRVQIIFQDPFNTMNPHFTVRETLMEPLRIHDLPRDESRVIEVLEDVQLNPPEKYLDRKEAQLSGGEKQRVAIARALILEPEVILADEPVSMLDVSTQASILKLLSQLTDEYDASMLYVSHDLSTVSYVCDQINVMYLGRIVENAPTRKLLNDPKHPYSQALLQAIPMPDPHHERQWTQLQGAASDATDMPSGCRFKDRCPDRMPICDERPLFESVDDDGDHHAACHLYYDHEQAVGTSSGAVAQEGGAD
;
A
#
# COMPACT_ATOMS: atom_id res chain seq x y z
N MET A 1 -30.06 -7.09 24.06
CA MET A 1 -28.94 -7.49 23.20
C MET A 1 -29.52 -8.47 22.20
N SER A 2 -29.41 -8.23 20.94
CA SER A 2 -29.73 -9.21 19.89
C SER A 2 -28.73 -10.36 19.99
N ASP A 3 -29.13 -11.58 19.63
CA ASP A 3 -28.14 -12.67 19.51
C ASP A 3 -27.15 -12.33 18.38
N PRO A 4 -25.83 -12.57 18.56
CA PRO A 4 -24.82 -12.26 17.53
C PRO A 4 -25.09 -13.06 16.25
N ILE A 5 -24.75 -12.44 15.10
CA ILE A 5 -24.87 -13.12 13.80
C ILE A 5 -23.79 -14.18 13.63
N LEU A 6 -22.58 -13.87 14.08
CA LEU A 6 -21.44 -14.80 14.13
C LEU A 6 -20.83 -14.81 15.52
N GLU A 7 -20.61 -16.00 16.07
CA GLU A 7 -19.92 -16.20 17.33
C GLU A 7 -18.82 -17.25 17.16
N VAL A 8 -17.61 -16.86 17.51
CA VAL A 8 -16.42 -17.74 17.51
C VAL A 8 -15.97 -17.90 18.94
N GLU A 9 -15.93 -19.14 19.44
CA GLU A 9 -15.57 -19.47 20.83
C GLU A 9 -14.37 -20.39 20.87
N ASN A 10 -13.24 -19.94 21.47
CA ASN A 10 -12.03 -20.71 21.70
C ASN A 10 -11.56 -21.51 20.47
N LEU A 11 -11.59 -20.88 19.29
CA LEU A 11 -11.26 -21.54 18.04
C LEU A 11 -9.78 -21.89 17.95
N ASP A 12 -9.50 -23.16 17.65
CA ASP A 12 -8.16 -23.66 17.34
C ASP A 12 -8.11 -24.20 15.91
N VAL A 13 -7.11 -23.78 15.15
CA VAL A 13 -6.90 -24.27 13.77
C VAL A 13 -5.46 -24.67 13.56
N THR A 14 -5.26 -25.90 13.07
CA THR A 14 -3.93 -26.48 12.87
C THR A 14 -3.74 -26.93 11.42
N TYR A 15 -2.62 -26.56 10.81
CA TYR A 15 -2.16 -27.11 9.53
C TYR A 15 -1.17 -28.23 9.74
N ARG A 16 -1.48 -29.41 9.20
CA ARG A 16 -0.59 -30.58 9.25
C ARG A 16 0.42 -30.52 8.11
N THR A 17 1.70 -30.33 8.44
CA THR A 17 2.76 -30.33 7.44
C THR A 17 3.62 -31.61 7.57
N ARG A 18 4.52 -31.84 6.61
CA ARG A 18 5.40 -33.01 6.64
C ARG A 18 6.48 -32.93 7.72
N SER A 19 6.80 -31.72 8.20
CA SER A 19 7.88 -31.48 9.16
C SER A 19 7.36 -31.30 10.58
N GLN A 20 6.23 -30.60 10.76
CA GLN A 20 5.61 -30.31 12.06
C GLN A 20 4.19 -29.84 11.85
N ASP A 21 3.36 -29.89 12.88
CA ASP A 21 2.05 -29.26 12.88
C ASP A 21 2.21 -27.76 13.15
N VAL A 22 1.44 -26.93 12.42
CA VAL A 22 1.45 -25.46 12.53
C VAL A 22 0.12 -25.04 13.10
N GLN A 23 0.12 -24.55 14.34
CA GLN A 23 -1.08 -24.00 14.96
C GLN A 23 -1.26 -22.54 14.51
N ALA A 24 -2.19 -22.31 13.59
CA ALA A 24 -2.39 -21.01 12.96
C ALA A 24 -3.36 -20.11 13.74
N VAL A 25 -4.27 -20.70 14.49
CA VAL A 25 -5.20 -20.00 15.38
C VAL A 25 -5.25 -20.77 16.69
N THR A 26 -5.22 -20.07 17.83
CA THR A 26 -5.21 -20.62 19.17
C THR A 26 -6.17 -19.86 20.06
N GLY A 27 -7.26 -20.52 20.49
CA GLY A 27 -8.22 -20.00 21.46
C GLY A 27 -8.92 -18.70 21.05
N ALA A 28 -9.01 -18.41 19.75
CA ALA A 28 -9.60 -17.16 19.29
C ALA A 28 -11.11 -17.09 19.62
N SER A 29 -11.54 -15.98 20.22
CA SER A 29 -12.92 -15.72 20.60
C SER A 29 -13.33 -14.31 20.28
N PHE A 30 -14.45 -14.14 19.56
CA PHE A 30 -15.09 -12.85 19.26
C PHE A 30 -16.51 -13.08 18.77
N SER A 31 -17.31 -12.03 18.72
CA SER A 31 -18.68 -12.06 18.17
C SER A 31 -18.92 -10.87 17.27
N ILE A 32 -19.82 -11.02 16.31
CA ILE A 32 -20.27 -9.96 15.41
C ILE A 32 -21.78 -9.86 15.59
N ASP A 33 -22.28 -8.66 15.87
CA ASP A 33 -23.70 -8.38 15.99
C ASP A 33 -24.35 -8.19 14.60
N PRO A 34 -25.68 -8.33 14.46
CA PRO A 34 -26.36 -7.97 13.22
C PRO A 34 -26.09 -6.51 12.84
N ASP A 35 -25.87 -6.27 11.54
CA ASP A 35 -25.60 -4.96 10.93
C ASP A 35 -24.29 -4.29 11.41
N GLU A 36 -23.44 -5.05 12.09
CA GLU A 36 -22.14 -4.59 12.58
C GLU A 36 -21.05 -4.77 11.53
N TYR A 37 -20.17 -3.78 11.40
CA TYR A 37 -18.90 -3.86 10.67
C TYR A 37 -17.77 -4.13 11.66
N PHE A 38 -17.25 -5.34 11.65
CA PHE A 38 -16.22 -5.83 12.57
C PHE A 38 -14.86 -5.95 11.87
N GLY A 39 -13.85 -5.30 12.42
CA GLY A 39 -12.48 -5.31 11.93
C GLY A 39 -11.62 -6.43 12.52
N LEU A 40 -10.81 -7.11 11.72
CA LEU A 40 -9.78 -8.01 12.21
C LEU A 40 -8.42 -7.55 11.68
N VAL A 41 -7.57 -7.01 12.57
CA VAL A 41 -6.27 -6.42 12.23
C VAL A 41 -5.10 -7.15 12.89
N GLY A 42 -3.93 -7.09 12.28
CA GLY A 42 -2.68 -7.67 12.81
C GLY A 42 -1.65 -7.88 11.71
N GLU A 43 -0.42 -8.24 12.10
CA GLU A 43 0.70 -8.48 11.18
C GLU A 43 0.42 -9.61 10.18
N SER A 44 1.14 -9.60 9.06
CA SER A 44 1.05 -10.66 8.05
C SER A 44 1.44 -12.01 8.66
N GLY A 45 0.64 -13.05 8.35
CA GLY A 45 0.89 -14.40 8.88
C GLY A 45 0.42 -14.64 10.32
N CYS A 46 -0.23 -13.68 11.02
CA CYS A 46 -0.73 -13.91 12.39
C CYS A 46 -1.98 -14.78 12.50
N GLY A 47 -2.57 -15.23 11.37
CA GLY A 47 -3.71 -16.18 11.37
C GLY A 47 -5.04 -15.63 10.89
N LYS A 48 -5.18 -14.35 10.52
CA LYS A 48 -6.43 -13.67 10.12
C LYS A 48 -7.18 -14.40 8.99
N SER A 49 -6.52 -14.62 7.85
CA SER A 49 -7.13 -15.33 6.71
C SER A 49 -7.45 -16.80 7.04
N THR A 50 -6.70 -17.43 7.94
CA THR A 50 -7.00 -18.79 8.43
C THR A 50 -8.30 -18.80 9.23
N LEU A 51 -8.49 -17.80 10.11
CA LEU A 51 -9.70 -17.63 10.88
C LEU A 51 -10.91 -17.42 9.96
N ALA A 52 -10.82 -16.50 8.98
CA ALA A 52 -11.85 -16.29 7.98
C ALA A 52 -12.20 -17.56 7.19
N LYS A 53 -11.17 -18.26 6.69
CA LYS A 53 -11.33 -19.54 5.98
C LYS A 53 -11.99 -20.62 6.84
N SER A 54 -11.80 -20.58 8.15
CA SER A 54 -12.47 -21.53 9.07
C SER A 54 -13.97 -21.29 9.11
N VAL A 55 -14.41 -20.03 9.12
CA VAL A 55 -15.85 -19.67 9.13
C VAL A 55 -16.55 -20.17 7.88
N ILE A 56 -15.93 -20.06 6.72
CA ILE A 56 -16.50 -20.46 5.41
C ILE A 56 -16.14 -21.89 5.00
N ARG A 57 -15.47 -22.65 5.86
CA ARG A 57 -14.97 -24.01 5.56
C ARG A 57 -14.09 -24.05 4.32
N GLY A 58 -13.30 -22.99 4.13
CA GLY A 58 -12.36 -22.81 3.02
C GLY A 58 -10.91 -23.12 3.37
N LEU A 59 -10.64 -23.87 4.46
CA LEU A 59 -9.30 -24.28 4.82
C LEU A 59 -8.68 -25.19 3.74
N ASP A 60 -7.37 -25.07 3.52
CA ASP A 60 -6.63 -25.95 2.64
C ASP A 60 -6.72 -27.42 3.14
N ALA A 61 -6.50 -28.39 2.26
CA ALA A 61 -6.69 -29.81 2.55
C ALA A 61 -5.88 -30.36 3.75
N ASN A 62 -4.86 -29.65 4.18
CA ASN A 62 -4.04 -29.97 5.36
C ASN A 62 -4.40 -29.14 6.60
N GLY A 63 -5.40 -28.25 6.51
CA GLY A 63 -5.92 -27.44 7.61
C GLY A 63 -7.12 -28.10 8.28
N GLU A 64 -7.20 -28.07 9.61
CA GLU A 64 -8.24 -28.68 10.41
C GLU A 64 -8.60 -27.78 11.60
N ILE A 65 -9.90 -27.62 11.89
CA ILE A 65 -10.39 -27.04 13.14
C ILE A 65 -10.17 -28.11 14.23
N THR A 66 -9.28 -27.84 15.15
CA THR A 66 -8.87 -28.80 16.21
C THR A 66 -9.56 -28.53 17.55
N GLY A 67 -10.18 -27.36 17.73
CA GLY A 67 -10.90 -26.99 18.94
C GLY A 67 -11.84 -25.81 18.72
N GLY A 68 -12.69 -25.56 19.72
CA GLY A 68 -13.61 -24.43 19.73
C GLY A 68 -14.90 -24.65 18.95
N LYS A 69 -15.64 -23.55 18.76
CA LYS A 69 -16.96 -23.53 18.10
C LYS A 69 -17.13 -22.30 17.24
N ILE A 70 -17.81 -22.51 16.13
CA ILE A 70 -18.30 -21.43 15.25
C ILE A 70 -19.80 -21.54 15.16
N ARG A 71 -20.52 -20.52 15.64
CA ARG A 71 -21.97 -20.42 15.53
C ARG A 71 -22.35 -19.29 14.59
N TYR A 72 -23.28 -19.57 13.73
CA TYR A 72 -23.92 -18.60 12.85
C TYR A 72 -25.41 -18.52 13.18
N LYS A 73 -25.93 -17.34 13.54
CA LYS A 73 -27.32 -17.14 14.03
C LYS A 73 -27.70 -18.12 15.14
N GLY A 74 -26.73 -18.44 16.03
CA GLY A 74 -26.89 -19.35 17.18
C GLY A 74 -26.72 -20.85 16.88
N GLU A 75 -26.57 -21.26 15.61
CA GLU A 75 -26.37 -22.66 15.20
C GLU A 75 -24.90 -22.99 14.94
N GLU A 76 -24.41 -24.14 15.42
CA GLU A 76 -23.03 -24.59 15.18
C GLU A 76 -22.86 -25.06 13.73
N ILE A 77 -22.12 -24.28 12.91
CA ILE A 77 -21.98 -24.55 11.46
C ILE A 77 -20.82 -25.52 11.12
N GLN A 78 -19.88 -25.75 12.03
CA GLN A 78 -18.74 -26.64 11.79
C GLN A 78 -19.12 -28.12 11.66
N HIS A 79 -20.29 -28.52 12.14
CA HIS A 79 -20.76 -29.91 12.11
C HIS A 79 -21.68 -30.23 10.93
N LEU A 80 -22.09 -29.21 10.16
CA LEU A 80 -22.87 -29.41 8.93
C LEU A 80 -22.08 -30.29 7.95
N THR A 81 -22.75 -31.08 7.16
CA THR A 81 -22.13 -31.74 6.01
C THR A 81 -21.72 -30.72 4.96
N GLU A 82 -20.87 -31.08 4.01
CA GLU A 82 -20.49 -30.15 2.93
C GLU A 82 -21.70 -29.77 2.05
N GLU A 83 -22.62 -30.70 1.88
CA GLU A 83 -23.87 -30.48 1.14
C GLU A 83 -24.78 -29.47 1.86
N GLU A 84 -25.04 -29.69 3.14
CA GLU A 84 -25.81 -28.76 4.00
C GLU A 84 -25.19 -27.38 4.05
N PHE A 85 -23.86 -27.29 4.23
CA PHE A 85 -23.16 -26.00 4.27
C PHE A 85 -23.23 -25.25 2.94
N ASN A 86 -23.14 -25.95 1.80
CA ASN A 86 -23.28 -25.35 0.47
C ASN A 86 -24.70 -24.87 0.18
N GLU A 87 -25.71 -25.62 0.62
CA GLU A 87 -27.12 -25.28 0.37
C GLU A 87 -27.63 -24.17 1.31
N GLU A 88 -27.22 -24.18 2.60
CA GLU A 88 -27.83 -23.30 3.60
C GLU A 88 -26.96 -22.06 3.91
N ILE A 89 -25.62 -22.15 3.84
CA ILE A 89 -24.74 -21.10 4.34
C ILE A 89 -23.97 -20.40 3.20
N ARG A 90 -23.25 -21.18 2.37
CA ARG A 90 -22.32 -20.62 1.38
C ARG A 90 -23.09 -19.82 0.32
N TRP A 91 -22.70 -18.58 0.09
CA TRP A 91 -23.31 -17.57 -0.76
C TRP A 91 -24.70 -17.07 -0.31
N ASN A 92 -25.55 -17.94 0.21
CA ASN A 92 -26.91 -17.56 0.66
C ASN A 92 -26.90 -16.71 1.92
N GLU A 93 -26.06 -17.07 2.89
CA GLU A 93 -25.96 -16.41 4.19
C GLU A 93 -24.61 -15.74 4.41
N ILE A 94 -23.53 -16.41 3.96
CA ILE A 94 -22.16 -15.89 4.08
C ILE A 94 -21.53 -15.86 2.70
N SER A 95 -21.13 -14.66 2.27
CA SER A 95 -20.33 -14.46 1.04
C SER A 95 -18.94 -13.94 1.36
N VAL A 96 -18.05 -13.99 0.35
CA VAL A 96 -16.64 -13.61 0.52
C VAL A 96 -16.17 -12.69 -0.60
N ILE A 97 -15.49 -11.62 -0.21
CA ILE A 97 -14.62 -10.83 -1.09
C ILE A 97 -13.19 -11.33 -0.82
N PRO A 98 -12.59 -12.11 -1.73
CA PRO A 98 -11.30 -12.75 -1.48
C PRO A 98 -10.14 -11.79 -1.62
N GLN A 99 -9.01 -12.12 -0.98
CA GLN A 99 -7.73 -11.46 -1.19
C GLN A 99 -7.36 -11.47 -2.69
N SER A 100 -6.82 -10.40 -3.22
CA SER A 100 -6.57 -10.22 -4.66
C SER A 100 -7.85 -10.35 -5.51
N ALA A 101 -8.92 -9.74 -5.05
CA ALA A 101 -10.25 -9.78 -5.67
C ALA A 101 -10.22 -9.60 -7.20
N MET A 102 -9.33 -8.76 -7.73
CA MET A 102 -9.19 -8.52 -9.18
C MET A 102 -8.87 -9.78 -10.01
N ASN A 103 -8.33 -10.82 -9.40
CA ASN A 103 -7.98 -12.08 -10.04
C ASN A 103 -9.04 -13.19 -9.84
N SER A 104 -10.09 -12.93 -9.05
CA SER A 104 -11.14 -13.92 -8.74
C SER A 104 -12.14 -14.11 -9.86
N LEU A 105 -12.30 -13.11 -10.76
CA LEU A 105 -13.18 -13.22 -11.92
C LEU A 105 -12.53 -14.06 -13.03
N ASN A 106 -13.28 -15.01 -13.58
CA ASN A 106 -12.84 -15.81 -14.72
C ASN A 106 -12.71 -14.92 -15.98
N PRO A 107 -11.49 -14.70 -16.52
CA PRO A 107 -11.27 -13.78 -17.64
C PRO A 107 -11.88 -14.27 -18.97
N LEU A 108 -12.27 -15.54 -19.04
CA LEU A 108 -12.83 -16.19 -20.26
C LEU A 108 -14.36 -16.17 -20.28
N GLU A 109 -15.02 -15.78 -19.20
CA GLU A 109 -16.48 -15.73 -19.06
C GLU A 109 -16.95 -14.31 -18.81
N ARG A 110 -18.19 -14.02 -19.21
CA ARG A 110 -18.82 -12.73 -18.93
C ARG A 110 -19.19 -12.65 -17.47
N ILE A 111 -19.30 -11.44 -16.93
CA ILE A 111 -19.77 -11.24 -15.54
C ILE A 111 -21.17 -11.83 -15.36
N SER A 112 -22.07 -11.64 -16.34
CA SER A 112 -23.40 -12.24 -16.35
C SER A 112 -23.40 -13.77 -16.24
N ASP A 113 -22.47 -14.44 -16.94
CA ASP A 113 -22.42 -15.91 -16.96
C ASP A 113 -21.96 -16.44 -15.59
N GLN A 114 -20.97 -15.78 -14.98
CA GLN A 114 -20.48 -16.10 -13.64
C GLN A 114 -21.56 -15.86 -12.57
N ALA A 115 -22.35 -14.79 -12.68
CA ALA A 115 -23.45 -14.52 -11.77
C ALA A 115 -24.56 -15.57 -11.87
N VAL A 116 -24.89 -15.98 -13.11
CA VAL A 116 -25.90 -17.03 -13.34
C VAL A 116 -25.43 -18.37 -12.77
N GLU A 117 -24.14 -18.73 -12.92
CA GLU A 117 -23.57 -19.94 -12.33
C GLU A 117 -23.72 -19.98 -10.82
N VAL A 118 -23.43 -18.85 -10.13
CA VAL A 118 -23.61 -18.72 -8.68
C VAL A 118 -25.08 -18.91 -8.31
N ALA A 119 -25.99 -18.20 -8.98
CA ALA A 119 -27.42 -18.27 -8.65
C ALA A 119 -28.04 -19.64 -8.94
N GLU A 120 -27.70 -20.29 -10.08
CA GLU A 120 -28.17 -21.65 -10.42
C GLU A 120 -27.64 -22.70 -9.44
N THR A 121 -26.47 -22.46 -8.83
CA THR A 121 -25.88 -23.41 -7.88
C THR A 121 -26.54 -23.33 -6.50
N HIS A 122 -26.96 -22.14 -6.07
CA HIS A 122 -27.39 -21.89 -4.69
C HIS A 122 -28.86 -21.51 -4.55
N THR A 123 -29.58 -21.26 -5.66
CA THR A 123 -30.99 -20.83 -5.64
C THR A 123 -31.78 -21.47 -6.79
N ASP A 124 -33.10 -21.33 -6.74
CA ASP A 124 -34.01 -21.69 -7.84
C ASP A 124 -34.24 -20.51 -8.83
N TRP A 125 -33.38 -19.48 -8.80
CA TRP A 125 -33.56 -18.31 -9.66
C TRP A 125 -33.33 -18.64 -11.12
N THR A 126 -34.14 -18.04 -11.97
CA THR A 126 -33.92 -18.09 -13.42
C THR A 126 -32.77 -17.14 -13.81
N PRO A 127 -32.08 -17.39 -14.93
CA PRO A 127 -31.06 -16.45 -15.44
C PRO A 127 -31.58 -15.00 -15.60
N ALA A 128 -32.86 -14.81 -15.90
CA ALA A 128 -33.45 -13.50 -16.06
C ALA A 128 -33.55 -12.77 -14.70
N GLU A 129 -34.00 -13.45 -13.66
CA GLU A 129 -34.05 -12.89 -12.28
C GLU A 129 -32.65 -12.54 -11.78
N THR A 130 -31.68 -13.41 -12.00
CA THR A 130 -30.27 -13.17 -11.64
C THR A 130 -29.71 -11.93 -12.34
N LEU A 131 -29.97 -11.79 -13.64
CA LEU A 131 -29.47 -10.63 -14.39
C LEU A 131 -30.16 -9.32 -13.99
N ASP A 132 -31.45 -9.37 -13.63
CA ASP A 132 -32.14 -8.19 -13.15
C ASP A 132 -31.58 -7.76 -11.79
N LYS A 133 -31.31 -8.70 -10.88
CA LYS A 133 -30.64 -8.44 -9.61
C LYS A 133 -29.21 -7.90 -9.79
N LEU A 134 -28.44 -8.48 -10.68
CA LEU A 134 -27.07 -8.04 -10.97
C LEU A 134 -27.05 -6.60 -11.54
N ARG A 135 -28.03 -6.22 -12.39
CA ARG A 135 -28.16 -4.84 -12.89
C ARG A 135 -28.46 -3.84 -11.78
N GLU A 136 -29.41 -4.21 -10.88
CA GLU A 136 -29.69 -3.40 -9.68
C GLU A 136 -28.42 -3.17 -8.85
N LEU A 137 -27.65 -4.23 -8.58
CA LEU A 137 -26.40 -4.15 -7.83
C LEU A 137 -25.33 -3.34 -8.56
N PHE A 138 -25.26 -3.46 -9.91
CA PHE A 138 -24.34 -2.63 -10.71
C PHE A 138 -24.66 -1.14 -10.58
N ASP A 139 -25.93 -0.77 -10.61
CA ASP A 139 -26.36 0.62 -10.42
C ASP A 139 -25.94 1.13 -9.02
N VAL A 140 -26.19 0.33 -7.97
CA VAL A 140 -25.81 0.67 -6.59
C VAL A 140 -24.29 0.89 -6.45
N VAL A 141 -23.47 0.03 -7.06
CA VAL A 141 -21.98 0.21 -7.02
C VAL A 141 -21.46 1.17 -8.11
N GLY A 142 -22.35 1.94 -8.76
CA GLY A 142 -21.97 2.94 -9.77
C GLY A 142 -21.38 2.35 -11.05
N LEU A 143 -21.79 1.16 -11.44
CA LEU A 143 -21.49 0.54 -12.73
C LEU A 143 -22.71 0.65 -13.66
N ALA A 144 -22.47 0.96 -14.93
CA ALA A 144 -23.57 0.99 -15.89
C ALA A 144 -24.17 -0.40 -16.08
N GLU A 145 -25.50 -0.54 -15.99
CA GLU A 145 -26.24 -1.80 -16.14
C GLU A 145 -25.91 -2.57 -17.44
N SER A 146 -25.58 -1.85 -18.51
CA SER A 146 -25.21 -2.44 -19.81
C SER A 146 -23.94 -3.31 -19.74
N ARG A 147 -23.08 -3.08 -18.75
CA ARG A 147 -21.80 -3.74 -18.60
C ARG A 147 -21.85 -5.12 -17.96
N VAL A 148 -23.01 -5.57 -17.47
CA VAL A 148 -23.17 -6.93 -16.94
C VAL A 148 -22.77 -8.03 -17.92
N ASN A 149 -22.85 -7.75 -19.23
CA ASN A 149 -22.49 -8.68 -20.31
C ASN A 149 -21.04 -8.57 -20.79
N ASP A 150 -20.24 -7.70 -20.17
CA ASP A 150 -18.83 -7.51 -20.53
C ASP A 150 -17.96 -8.61 -19.90
N TYR A 151 -16.77 -8.80 -20.45
CA TYR A 151 -15.74 -9.68 -19.91
C TYR A 151 -14.88 -8.92 -18.89
N PRO A 152 -14.27 -9.60 -17.90
CA PRO A 152 -13.41 -8.97 -16.89
C PRO A 152 -12.26 -8.13 -17.49
N HIS A 153 -11.70 -8.51 -18.63
CA HIS A 153 -10.64 -7.76 -19.30
C HIS A 153 -11.09 -6.42 -19.89
N GLN A 154 -12.40 -6.17 -20.00
CA GLN A 154 -12.98 -4.90 -20.47
C GLN A 154 -13.23 -3.92 -19.32
N PHE A 155 -12.99 -4.34 -18.06
CA PHE A 155 -13.12 -3.54 -16.88
C PHE A 155 -11.76 -2.99 -16.45
N SER A 156 -11.73 -1.73 -15.99
CA SER A 156 -10.59 -1.21 -15.23
C SER A 156 -10.47 -1.92 -13.87
N GLY A 157 -9.37 -1.72 -13.16
CA GLY A 157 -9.17 -2.30 -11.82
C GLY A 157 -10.33 -2.00 -10.87
N GLY A 158 -10.70 -0.73 -10.72
CA GLY A 158 -11.81 -0.35 -9.87
C GLY A 158 -13.18 -0.81 -10.33
N MET A 159 -13.39 -0.93 -11.64
CA MET A 159 -14.64 -1.53 -12.14
C MET A 159 -14.72 -3.02 -11.82
N LYS A 160 -13.61 -3.77 -11.92
CA LYS A 160 -13.56 -5.19 -11.52
C LYS A 160 -13.92 -5.35 -10.05
N GLN A 161 -13.35 -4.49 -9.19
CA GLN A 161 -13.60 -4.55 -7.77
C GLN A 161 -15.06 -4.27 -7.42
N ARG A 162 -15.67 -3.23 -8.03
CA ARG A 162 -17.09 -2.94 -7.89
C ARG A 162 -17.97 -4.10 -8.38
N ALA A 163 -17.58 -4.74 -9.48
CA ALA A 163 -18.26 -5.94 -9.96
C ALA A 163 -18.17 -7.11 -8.96
N ILE A 164 -17.03 -7.28 -8.27
CA ILE A 164 -16.85 -8.31 -7.25
C ILE A 164 -17.70 -8.02 -6.02
N ILE A 165 -17.79 -6.74 -5.57
CA ILE A 165 -18.72 -6.36 -4.51
C ILE A 165 -20.15 -6.71 -4.91
N ALA A 166 -20.60 -6.30 -6.11
CA ALA A 166 -21.92 -6.63 -6.63
C ALA A 166 -22.17 -8.15 -6.67
N MET A 167 -21.15 -8.91 -7.10
CA MET A 167 -21.22 -10.39 -7.12
C MET A 167 -21.32 -10.96 -5.69
N SER A 168 -20.58 -10.45 -4.72
CA SER A 168 -20.63 -10.95 -3.34
C SER A 168 -22.00 -10.70 -2.67
N LEU A 169 -22.72 -9.66 -3.10
CA LEU A 169 -24.05 -9.30 -2.62
C LEU A 169 -25.19 -9.89 -3.46
N LEU A 170 -24.89 -10.71 -4.46
CA LEU A 170 -25.87 -11.19 -5.44
C LEU A 170 -27.06 -11.90 -4.80
N LEU A 171 -26.81 -12.73 -3.79
CA LEU A 171 -27.84 -13.52 -3.09
C LEU A 171 -28.31 -12.90 -1.77
N ASP A 172 -28.05 -11.60 -1.55
CA ASP A 172 -28.40 -10.85 -0.34
C ASP A 172 -27.90 -11.54 0.96
N PRO A 173 -26.59 -11.86 1.10
CA PRO A 173 -26.04 -12.53 2.27
C PRO A 173 -26.20 -11.66 3.51
N SER A 174 -26.40 -12.27 4.69
CA SER A 174 -26.47 -11.56 5.96
C SER A 174 -25.07 -11.23 6.53
N LEU A 175 -24.02 -11.94 6.10
CA LEU A 175 -22.63 -11.69 6.47
C LEU A 175 -21.72 -11.71 5.25
N VAL A 176 -20.91 -10.66 5.09
CA VAL A 176 -19.85 -10.57 4.08
C VAL A 176 -18.50 -10.66 4.77
N ILE A 177 -17.60 -11.53 4.31
CA ILE A 177 -16.22 -11.61 4.78
C ILE A 177 -15.31 -11.00 3.71
N ALA A 178 -14.64 -9.91 4.02
CA ALA A 178 -13.71 -9.24 3.12
C ALA A 178 -12.25 -9.47 3.60
N ASP A 179 -11.52 -10.34 2.90
CA ASP A 179 -10.14 -10.70 3.24
C ASP A 179 -9.16 -9.84 2.43
N GLU A 180 -8.59 -8.83 3.07
CA GLU A 180 -7.68 -7.83 2.49
C GLU A 180 -8.20 -7.23 1.16
N PRO A 181 -9.43 -6.70 1.12
CA PRO A 181 -10.06 -6.30 -0.13
C PRO A 181 -9.45 -5.05 -0.77
N THR A 182 -8.72 -4.26 -0.01
CA THR A 182 -8.05 -3.01 -0.46
C THR A 182 -6.59 -3.22 -0.85
N THR A 183 -6.02 -4.39 -0.61
CA THR A 183 -4.63 -4.70 -0.99
C THR A 183 -4.44 -4.57 -2.51
N ALA A 184 -3.39 -3.89 -2.94
CA ALA A 184 -3.08 -3.56 -4.33
C ALA A 184 -4.00 -2.52 -5.01
N LEU A 185 -4.80 -1.77 -4.23
CA LEU A 185 -5.48 -0.57 -4.72
C LEU A 185 -4.61 0.67 -4.43
N ASP A 186 -4.71 1.65 -5.32
CA ASP A 186 -4.24 3.00 -4.98
C ASP A 186 -5.23 3.70 -4.03
N VAL A 187 -4.76 4.74 -3.37
CA VAL A 187 -5.49 5.47 -2.32
C VAL A 187 -6.88 5.94 -2.77
N ILE A 188 -7.02 6.46 -4.01
CA ILE A 188 -8.31 6.91 -4.55
C ILE A 188 -9.26 5.74 -4.77
N MET A 189 -8.74 4.61 -5.27
CA MET A 189 -9.54 3.41 -5.47
C MET A 189 -9.97 2.79 -4.13
N GLN A 190 -9.10 2.84 -3.11
CA GLN A 190 -9.40 2.41 -1.75
C GLN A 190 -10.52 3.29 -1.14
N ASP A 191 -10.41 4.63 -1.25
CA ASP A 191 -11.43 5.57 -0.81
C ASP A 191 -12.79 5.28 -1.44
N GLN A 192 -12.81 5.09 -2.77
CA GLN A 192 -14.05 4.75 -3.48
C GLN A 192 -14.63 3.41 -3.03
N PHE A 193 -13.80 2.40 -2.77
CA PHE A 193 -14.24 1.11 -2.27
C PHE A 193 -14.91 1.23 -0.89
N LEU A 194 -14.26 1.93 0.03
CA LEU A 194 -14.80 2.16 1.38
C LEU A 194 -16.11 2.95 1.34
N LYS A 195 -16.17 3.99 0.49
CA LYS A 195 -17.38 4.76 0.23
C LYS A 195 -18.55 3.88 -0.24
N TYR A 196 -18.29 2.96 -1.19
CA TYR A 196 -19.34 2.05 -1.66
C TYR A 196 -19.82 1.09 -0.56
N LEU A 197 -18.93 0.62 0.31
CA LEU A 197 -19.35 -0.21 1.46
C LEU A 197 -20.21 0.60 2.43
N ASP A 198 -19.86 1.86 2.69
CA ASP A 198 -20.63 2.76 3.54
C ASP A 198 -22.03 3.07 2.95
N GLU A 199 -22.09 3.43 1.66
CA GLU A 199 -23.36 3.63 0.94
C GLU A 199 -24.22 2.36 0.90
N LEU A 200 -23.62 1.18 0.78
CA LEU A 200 -24.33 -0.11 0.81
C LEU A 200 -24.90 -0.40 2.18
N ARG A 201 -24.22 -0.04 3.27
CA ARG A 201 -24.69 -0.17 4.65
C ARG A 201 -26.00 0.60 4.89
N GLU A 202 -26.17 1.77 4.24
CA GLU A 202 -27.41 2.56 4.37
C GLU A 202 -28.61 1.93 3.63
N VAL A 203 -28.36 1.09 2.62
CA VAL A 203 -29.40 0.56 1.71
C VAL A 203 -29.70 -0.91 1.95
N ARG A 204 -28.76 -1.65 2.54
CA ARG A 204 -28.80 -3.10 2.75
C ARG A 204 -28.44 -3.44 4.19
N ASP A 205 -29.21 -4.36 4.79
CA ASP A 205 -28.94 -4.91 6.12
C ASP A 205 -27.96 -6.10 5.96
N PHE A 206 -26.67 -5.91 6.23
CA PHE A 206 -25.68 -6.98 6.30
C PHE A 206 -24.55 -6.64 7.28
N SER A 207 -23.98 -7.66 7.91
CA SER A 207 -22.79 -7.52 8.74
C SER A 207 -21.53 -7.75 7.92
N LEU A 208 -20.42 -7.13 8.31
CA LEU A 208 -19.14 -7.24 7.60
C LEU A 208 -18.04 -7.71 8.56
N LEU A 209 -17.31 -8.77 8.18
CA LEU A 209 -16.00 -9.08 8.76
C LEU A 209 -14.91 -8.56 7.82
N PHE A 210 -14.29 -7.45 8.21
CA PHE A 210 -13.25 -6.77 7.40
C PHE A 210 -11.86 -7.14 7.92
N ILE A 211 -11.08 -7.83 7.11
CA ILE A 211 -9.73 -8.27 7.45
C ILE A 211 -8.71 -7.43 6.70
N THR A 212 -7.81 -6.80 7.43
CA THR A 212 -6.70 -6.02 6.85
C THR A 212 -5.50 -5.97 7.79
N HIS A 213 -4.37 -5.55 7.28
CA HIS A 213 -3.22 -5.14 8.08
C HIS A 213 -3.17 -3.61 8.31
N ASP A 214 -4.05 -2.86 7.66
CA ASP A 214 -4.14 -1.40 7.75
C ASP A 214 -5.17 -1.01 8.83
N ILE A 215 -4.65 -0.57 9.99
CA ILE A 215 -5.48 -0.18 11.14
C ILE A 215 -6.26 1.11 10.87
N ALA A 216 -5.76 2.02 10.00
CA ALA A 216 -6.46 3.25 9.68
C ALA A 216 -7.79 2.98 8.96
N VAL A 217 -7.79 2.01 8.04
CA VAL A 217 -9.01 1.57 7.36
C VAL A 217 -10.04 1.01 8.35
N ILE A 218 -9.57 0.22 9.34
CA ILE A 218 -10.47 -0.31 10.38
C ILE A 218 -11.09 0.82 11.21
N PHE A 219 -10.29 1.78 11.64
CA PHE A 219 -10.78 2.92 12.43
C PHE A 219 -11.80 3.79 11.67
N GLU A 220 -11.76 3.75 10.35
CA GLU A 220 -12.65 4.54 9.50
C GLU A 220 -14.02 3.89 9.25
N ILE A 221 -14.07 2.56 9.09
CA ILE A 221 -15.28 1.89 8.58
C ILE A 221 -15.89 0.91 9.57
N CYS A 222 -15.15 0.41 10.58
CA CYS A 222 -15.64 -0.62 11.49
C CYS A 222 -16.16 -0.03 12.80
N ASP A 223 -17.25 -0.62 13.32
CA ASP A 223 -17.83 -0.26 14.60
C ASP A 223 -17.02 -0.84 15.77
N SER A 224 -16.47 -2.04 15.56
CA SER A 224 -15.63 -2.75 16.52
C SER A 224 -14.51 -3.50 15.84
N LEU A 225 -13.52 -3.91 16.60
CA LEU A 225 -12.37 -4.64 16.07
C LEU A 225 -11.77 -5.64 17.04
N ALA A 226 -11.02 -6.59 16.47
CA ALA A 226 -10.09 -7.44 17.20
C ALA A 226 -8.67 -7.31 16.61
N VAL A 227 -7.69 -7.15 17.49
CA VAL A 227 -6.26 -7.13 17.17
C VAL A 227 -5.69 -8.52 17.38
N MET A 228 -5.16 -9.14 16.32
CA MET A 228 -4.66 -10.51 16.34
C MET A 228 -3.13 -10.56 16.26
N HIS A 229 -2.49 -11.31 17.16
CA HIS A 229 -1.05 -11.53 17.19
C HIS A 229 -0.73 -13.01 17.45
N GLY A 230 0.15 -13.61 16.64
CA GLY A 230 0.64 -14.98 16.85
C GLY A 230 -0.44 -16.05 17.00
N GLY A 231 -1.54 -15.95 16.25
CA GLY A 231 -2.67 -16.89 16.30
C GLY A 231 -3.71 -16.60 17.38
N GLN A 232 -3.52 -15.59 18.22
CA GLN A 232 -4.40 -15.25 19.35
C GLN A 232 -5.00 -13.85 19.20
N ILE A 233 -6.19 -13.62 19.80
CA ILE A 233 -6.73 -12.27 19.96
C ILE A 233 -6.02 -11.59 21.13
N ALA A 234 -5.33 -10.52 20.85
CA ALA A 234 -4.61 -9.71 21.82
C ALA A 234 -5.53 -8.71 22.54
N GLU A 235 -6.39 -8.06 21.77
CA GLU A 235 -7.36 -7.08 22.26
C GLU A 235 -8.58 -7.04 21.35
N ALA A 236 -9.78 -6.80 21.88
CA ALA A 236 -11.00 -6.63 21.11
C ALA A 236 -11.95 -5.66 21.83
N GLY A 237 -12.65 -4.82 21.06
CA GLY A 237 -13.60 -3.86 21.60
C GLY A 237 -14.20 -2.98 20.51
N THR A 238 -14.99 -1.99 20.91
CA THR A 238 -15.44 -0.95 19.99
C THR A 238 -14.23 -0.20 19.45
N THR A 239 -14.30 0.28 18.23
CA THR A 239 -13.22 0.99 17.56
C THR A 239 -12.72 2.17 18.40
N GLU A 240 -13.63 2.94 18.99
CA GLU A 240 -13.31 4.05 19.90
C GLU A 240 -12.58 3.57 21.16
N ALA A 241 -13.04 2.49 21.81
CA ALA A 241 -12.44 1.99 23.05
C ALA A 241 -11.00 1.52 22.83
N VAL A 242 -10.73 0.79 21.75
CA VAL A 242 -9.39 0.30 21.41
C VAL A 242 -8.50 1.45 20.95
N PHE A 243 -9.05 2.50 20.31
CA PHE A 243 -8.29 3.66 19.90
C PHE A 243 -7.92 4.56 21.08
N ASP A 244 -8.92 4.95 21.89
CA ASP A 244 -8.71 5.93 22.99
C ASP A 244 -7.97 5.34 24.19
N SER A 245 -8.14 4.04 24.43
CA SER A 245 -7.61 3.38 25.63
C SER A 245 -7.12 1.95 25.34
N PRO A 246 -6.14 1.79 24.44
CA PRO A 246 -5.58 0.47 24.14
C PRO A 246 -4.93 -0.13 25.39
N ARG A 247 -5.15 -1.43 25.63
CA ARG A 247 -4.72 -2.15 26.84
C ARG A 247 -3.71 -3.25 26.59
N HIS A 248 -3.54 -3.66 25.34
CA HIS A 248 -2.51 -4.61 24.98
C HIS A 248 -1.28 -3.89 24.40
N PRO A 249 -0.06 -4.17 24.87
CA PRO A 249 1.17 -3.56 24.34
C PRO A 249 1.29 -3.60 22.82
N TYR A 250 0.84 -4.69 22.20
CA TYR A 250 0.86 -4.81 20.75
C TYR A 250 -0.10 -3.83 20.05
N ALA A 251 -1.31 -3.64 20.56
CA ALA A 251 -2.26 -2.67 20.01
C ALA A 251 -1.72 -1.22 20.11
N ILE A 252 -1.11 -0.87 21.26
CA ILE A 252 -0.45 0.42 21.47
C ILE A 252 0.64 0.65 20.42
N LEU A 253 1.56 -0.30 20.28
CA LEU A 253 2.70 -0.17 19.36
C LEU A 253 2.24 -0.21 17.90
N LEU A 254 1.20 -0.97 17.56
CA LEU A 254 0.64 -1.02 16.21
C LEU A 254 0.07 0.34 15.77
N GLN A 255 -0.62 1.05 16.67
CA GLN A 255 -1.09 2.41 16.42
C GLN A 255 0.08 3.41 16.29
N GLN A 256 1.15 3.22 17.07
CA GLN A 256 2.33 4.10 17.04
C GLN A 256 3.23 3.85 15.81
N ALA A 257 3.18 2.67 15.23
CA ALA A 257 3.95 2.32 14.04
C ALA A 257 3.33 2.86 12.73
N PHE A 258 2.06 3.31 12.75
CA PHE A 258 1.39 3.80 11.56
C PHE A 258 1.86 5.23 11.19
N PRO A 259 2.32 5.49 9.95
CA PRO A 259 2.70 6.82 9.51
C PRO A 259 1.45 7.69 9.27
N ASP A 260 1.30 8.76 10.06
CA ASP A 260 0.18 9.69 10.02
C ASP A 260 0.58 10.98 9.29
N VAL A 261 -0.05 11.26 8.16
CA VAL A 261 0.24 12.46 7.33
C VAL A 261 0.03 13.78 8.06
N ARG A 262 -0.77 13.80 9.14
CA ARG A 262 -0.97 14.99 9.99
C ARG A 262 0.27 15.31 10.80
N TYR A 263 1.12 14.32 11.05
CA TYR A 263 2.32 14.41 11.89
C TYR A 263 3.55 13.83 11.19
N PRO A 264 3.98 14.40 10.03
CA PRO A 264 5.08 13.85 9.21
C PRO A 264 6.41 13.79 9.95
N ASP A 265 6.59 14.63 11.00
CA ASP A 265 7.79 14.67 11.82
C ASP A 265 7.76 13.71 13.03
N ARG A 266 6.64 12.99 13.22
CA ARG A 266 6.54 12.01 14.29
C ARG A 266 7.48 10.85 14.01
N GLU A 267 8.34 10.54 14.98
CA GLU A 267 9.16 9.34 14.89
C GLU A 267 8.26 8.10 14.96
N LEU A 268 8.37 7.21 13.95
CA LEU A 268 7.63 5.95 13.94
C LEU A 268 8.23 5.00 14.97
N GLU A 269 7.37 4.41 15.80
CA GLU A 269 7.79 3.36 16.72
C GLU A 269 7.93 2.03 15.97
N GLU A 270 9.09 1.42 16.13
CA GLU A 270 9.38 0.11 15.58
C GLU A 270 8.98 -0.99 16.58
N ILE A 271 8.13 -1.90 16.16
CA ILE A 271 7.86 -3.12 16.94
C ILE A 271 9.06 -4.05 16.76
N GLN A 272 9.94 -4.07 17.76
CA GLN A 272 11.20 -4.81 17.70
C GLN A 272 10.99 -6.32 17.51
N GLY A 273 11.92 -6.99 16.84
CA GLY A 273 11.92 -8.41 16.62
C GLY A 273 11.06 -8.85 15.43
N THR A 274 10.94 -10.14 15.23
CA THR A 274 10.14 -10.76 14.18
C THR A 274 8.87 -11.38 14.75
N PRO A 275 7.74 -11.36 14.03
CA PRO A 275 6.55 -12.09 14.44
C PRO A 275 6.87 -13.55 14.76
N PRO A 276 6.24 -14.14 15.78
CA PRO A 276 6.50 -15.55 16.14
C PRO A 276 6.11 -16.45 14.95
N ALA A 277 7.00 -17.39 14.62
CA ALA A 277 6.65 -18.42 13.65
C ALA A 277 5.54 -19.29 14.26
N LEU A 278 4.40 -19.39 13.57
CA LEU A 278 3.31 -20.29 13.94
C LEU A 278 3.80 -21.74 13.75
N GLY A 279 4.32 -22.35 14.81
CA GLY A 279 4.89 -23.70 14.75
C GLY A 279 4.43 -24.57 15.89
N ASP A 280 4.99 -24.38 17.05
CA ASP A 280 4.61 -25.10 18.24
C ASP A 280 3.56 -24.31 19.04
N GLN A 281 2.71 -25.02 19.79
CA GLN A 281 1.76 -24.41 20.70
C GLN A 281 2.51 -23.53 21.70
N VAL A 282 2.23 -22.24 21.69
CA VAL A 282 2.82 -21.28 22.61
C VAL A 282 1.89 -21.16 23.81
N ASP A 283 2.28 -21.73 24.94
CA ASP A 283 1.51 -21.71 26.19
C ASP A 283 1.78 -20.43 27.00
N PHE A 284 2.19 -19.33 26.38
CA PHE A 284 2.51 -18.05 27.03
C PHE A 284 2.08 -16.88 26.12
N CYS A 285 2.21 -15.63 26.61
CA CYS A 285 1.89 -14.45 25.81
C CYS A 285 2.71 -14.41 24.51
N THR A 286 2.05 -14.49 23.36
CA THR A 286 2.71 -14.53 22.03
C THR A 286 3.56 -13.28 21.75
N PHE A 287 3.26 -12.16 22.40
CA PHE A 287 3.99 -10.91 22.26
C PHE A 287 5.14 -10.74 23.26
N ALA A 288 5.32 -11.63 24.25
CA ALA A 288 6.26 -11.46 25.36
C ALA A 288 7.72 -11.19 24.93
N ASP A 289 8.17 -11.76 23.82
CA ASP A 289 9.56 -11.58 23.34
C ASP A 289 9.79 -10.25 22.60
N ARG A 290 8.72 -9.57 22.24
CA ARG A 290 8.74 -8.27 21.53
C ARG A 290 8.19 -7.13 22.38
N CYS A 291 7.59 -7.45 23.52
CA CYS A 291 6.96 -6.48 24.41
C CYS A 291 8.00 -5.70 25.22
N PRO A 292 8.06 -4.36 25.12
CA PRO A 292 9.00 -3.55 25.90
C PRO A 292 8.70 -3.58 27.42
N TRP A 293 7.48 -3.95 27.80
CA TRP A 293 7.00 -4.04 29.18
C TRP A 293 6.84 -5.49 29.67
N ALA A 294 7.46 -6.47 28.98
CA ALA A 294 7.35 -7.88 29.37
C ALA A 294 7.96 -8.17 30.74
N GLU A 295 7.23 -8.94 31.54
CA GLU A 295 7.68 -9.48 32.82
C GLU A 295 7.85 -11.01 32.72
N PRO A 296 8.58 -11.64 33.67
CA PRO A 296 8.77 -13.09 33.67
C PRO A 296 7.45 -13.88 33.63
N GLU A 297 6.41 -13.36 34.27
CA GLU A 297 5.06 -13.93 34.36
C GLU A 297 4.38 -14.02 32.99
N CYS A 298 4.71 -13.12 32.05
CA CYS A 298 4.21 -13.17 30.66
C CYS A 298 4.64 -14.46 29.94
N ARG A 299 5.64 -15.20 30.45
CA ARG A 299 6.16 -16.46 29.91
C ARG A 299 5.73 -17.70 30.71
N GLU A 300 4.96 -17.53 31.78
CA GLU A 300 4.50 -18.66 32.61
C GLU A 300 3.15 -19.24 32.16
N GLY A 301 2.38 -18.51 31.36
CA GLY A 301 1.10 -18.94 30.80
C GLY A 301 0.54 -17.94 29.80
N ALA A 302 -0.31 -18.41 28.87
CA ALA A 302 -1.04 -17.54 27.96
C ALA A 302 -2.11 -16.77 28.73
N PRO A 303 -2.09 -15.43 28.77
CA PRO A 303 -3.13 -14.65 29.42
C PRO A 303 -4.50 -14.94 28.77
N PRO A 304 -5.56 -15.17 29.56
CA PRO A 304 -6.89 -15.26 29.02
C PRO A 304 -7.36 -13.90 28.49
N LEU A 305 -8.28 -13.91 27.53
CA LEU A 305 -8.96 -12.69 27.08
C LEU A 305 -9.96 -12.27 28.16
N GLU A 306 -9.68 -11.20 28.90
CA GLU A 306 -10.48 -10.72 30.03
C GLU A 306 -11.03 -9.31 29.79
N PRO A 307 -12.22 -8.97 30.36
CA PRO A 307 -12.80 -7.64 30.30
C PRO A 307 -11.88 -6.57 30.90
N VAL A 308 -11.68 -5.47 30.20
CA VAL A 308 -10.97 -4.29 30.67
C VAL A 308 -11.83 -3.54 31.69
N ASP A 309 -11.30 -3.32 32.89
CA ASP A 309 -12.00 -2.60 33.97
C ASP A 309 -13.45 -3.09 34.25
N GLY A 310 -13.76 -4.36 33.87
CA GLY A 310 -15.07 -4.98 34.02
C GLY A 310 -16.06 -4.64 32.89
N ASP A 311 -15.61 -3.97 31.82
CA ASP A 311 -16.39 -3.73 30.61
C ASP A 311 -16.34 -4.96 29.69
N PRO A 312 -17.43 -5.71 29.50
CA PRO A 312 -17.45 -6.86 28.61
C PRO A 312 -17.32 -6.48 27.13
N GLY A 313 -17.53 -5.23 26.78
CA GLY A 313 -17.39 -4.71 25.41
C GLY A 313 -15.95 -4.39 25.02
N HIS A 314 -15.00 -4.41 25.99
CA HIS A 314 -13.59 -4.21 25.74
C HIS A 314 -12.79 -5.28 26.47
N THR A 315 -12.09 -6.13 25.75
CA THR A 315 -11.35 -7.30 26.30
C THR A 315 -9.90 -7.30 25.84
N THR A 316 -9.00 -7.79 26.69
CA THR A 316 -7.56 -7.87 26.39
C THR A 316 -6.92 -9.12 26.99
N SER A 317 -5.89 -9.66 26.31
CA SER A 317 -5.09 -10.78 26.77
C SER A 317 -3.74 -10.31 27.36
N CYS A 318 -3.77 -9.30 28.23
CA CYS A 318 -2.56 -8.78 28.88
C CYS A 318 -2.69 -8.79 30.41
N ILE A 319 -1.74 -9.45 31.11
CA ILE A 319 -1.73 -9.50 32.58
C ILE A 319 -1.48 -8.12 33.22
N ARG A 320 -0.94 -7.16 32.47
CA ARG A 320 -0.65 -5.79 32.92
C ARG A 320 -1.62 -4.75 32.33
N SER A 321 -2.77 -5.16 31.82
CA SER A 321 -3.73 -4.28 31.14
C SER A 321 -4.10 -3.03 31.94
N HIS A 322 -4.17 -3.15 33.27
CA HIS A 322 -4.52 -2.05 34.19
C HIS A 322 -3.41 -1.00 34.37
N GLU A 323 -2.16 -1.29 33.95
CA GLU A 323 -1.03 -0.39 34.02
C GLU A 323 -0.69 0.25 32.66
N MET A 324 -1.27 -0.27 31.57
CA MET A 324 -0.85 0.09 30.21
C MET A 324 -1.07 1.55 29.86
N GLU A 325 -2.13 2.18 30.37
CA GLU A 325 -2.41 3.58 30.16
C GLU A 325 -1.31 4.49 30.74
N GLU A 326 -0.85 4.17 31.97
CA GLU A 326 0.23 4.89 32.64
C GLU A 326 1.57 4.63 31.93
N LEU A 327 1.90 3.36 31.65
CA LEU A 327 3.14 2.96 30.99
C LEU A 327 3.28 3.52 29.57
N ALA A 328 2.21 3.54 28.80
CA ALA A 328 2.20 4.12 27.46
C ALA A 328 2.39 5.65 27.50
N SER A 329 1.73 6.32 28.47
CA SER A 329 1.86 7.77 28.67
C SER A 329 3.28 8.14 29.11
N GLU A 330 3.88 7.41 30.05
CA GLU A 330 5.27 7.60 30.47
C GLU A 330 6.26 7.45 29.30
N GLN A 331 6.03 6.48 28.42
CA GLN A 331 6.88 6.28 27.24
C GLN A 331 6.78 7.46 26.29
N LEU A 332 5.58 7.96 26.00
CA LEU A 332 5.37 9.14 25.16
C LEU A 332 6.04 10.39 25.76
N GLU A 333 5.89 10.63 27.07
CA GLU A 333 6.54 11.74 27.76
C GLU A 333 8.08 11.63 27.74
N LEU A 334 8.63 10.43 27.89
CA LEU A 334 10.07 10.18 27.79
C LEU A 334 10.60 10.43 26.39
N GLN A 335 9.82 10.12 25.36
CA GLN A 335 10.15 10.42 23.97
C GLN A 335 10.15 11.93 23.71
N GLU A 336 9.10 12.64 24.16
CA GLU A 336 9.04 14.11 24.07
C GLU A 336 10.19 14.79 24.82
N GLN A 337 10.56 14.28 25.99
CA GLN A 337 11.72 14.79 26.75
C GLN A 337 13.05 14.50 26.04
N ARG A 338 13.22 13.34 25.40
CA ARG A 338 14.39 13.03 24.57
C ARG A 338 14.48 13.98 23.38
N ARG A 339 13.36 14.27 22.73
CA ARG A 339 13.27 15.26 21.63
C ARG A 339 13.64 16.67 22.09
N ALA A 340 13.11 17.10 23.22
CA ALA A 340 13.46 18.42 23.81
C ALA A 340 14.92 18.50 24.28
N GLY A 341 15.45 17.40 24.81
CA GLY A 341 16.84 17.33 25.26
C GLY A 341 17.86 17.25 24.13
N THR A 342 17.51 16.65 22.99
CA THR A 342 18.35 16.70 21.78
C THR A 342 18.30 18.07 21.12
N ALA A 343 17.17 18.76 21.11
CA ALA A 343 17.05 20.12 20.58
C ALA A 343 17.89 21.13 21.37
N ASP A 344 18.01 20.97 22.70
CA ASP A 344 18.87 21.83 23.55
C ASP A 344 20.37 21.45 23.46
N ALA A 345 20.70 20.18 23.21
CA ALA A 345 22.07 19.71 23.00
C ALA A 345 22.62 20.10 21.63
N ASP A 346 21.78 20.12 20.58
CA ASP A 346 22.12 20.55 19.23
C ASP A 346 22.33 22.07 19.13
N ALA A 347 21.79 22.85 20.06
CA ALA A 347 22.07 24.27 20.17
C ALA A 347 23.47 24.58 20.79
N GLU A 348 24.08 23.65 21.56
CA GLU A 348 25.40 23.81 22.16
C GLU A 348 26.53 23.05 21.43
N THR A 349 26.22 22.08 20.57
CA THR A 349 27.21 21.34 19.80
C THR A 349 26.78 21.23 18.31
N ALA A 350 27.05 22.26 17.55
CA ALA A 350 27.05 22.20 16.11
C ALA A 350 28.13 21.18 15.65
N GLY A 351 27.79 19.91 15.61
CA GLY A 351 28.68 18.84 15.18
C GLY A 351 28.20 17.47 15.57
N SER A 352 27.62 16.77 14.60
CA SER A 352 27.40 15.32 14.45
C SER A 352 26.25 14.64 15.19
N SER A 353 25.37 14.12 14.35
CA SER A 353 24.56 12.88 14.39
C SER A 353 23.20 12.85 15.07
N GLY A 354 22.16 12.79 14.26
CA GLY A 354 21.05 11.84 14.37
C GLY A 354 19.78 12.27 15.09
N ALA A 355 18.95 13.05 14.43
CA ALA A 355 17.48 13.05 14.60
C ALA A 355 16.89 13.52 13.28
N ALA A 356 15.65 13.15 12.95
CA ALA A 356 14.93 13.68 11.79
C ALA A 356 14.71 15.19 11.95
N THR A 357 15.80 15.94 11.89
CA THR A 357 15.83 17.39 11.78
C THR A 357 15.51 17.72 10.33
N SER A 358 14.67 18.72 10.12
CA SER A 358 14.65 19.46 8.86
C SER A 358 16.08 19.51 8.33
N ARG A 359 16.36 18.71 7.28
CA ARG A 359 17.65 18.75 6.60
C ARG A 359 17.86 20.21 6.25
N ASP A 360 18.79 20.85 6.96
CA ASP A 360 19.17 22.21 6.64
C ASP A 360 19.83 22.10 5.25
N SER A 361 19.12 22.55 4.21
CA SER A 361 19.53 22.47 2.82
C SER A 361 20.72 23.41 2.59
N THR A 362 21.86 23.08 3.20
CA THR A 362 23.18 23.65 2.90
C THR A 362 23.94 22.75 1.92
N SER A 363 23.25 21.87 1.16
CA SER A 363 23.80 21.34 -0.07
C SER A 363 23.79 22.48 -1.10
N ASP A 364 24.90 22.70 -1.74
CA ASP A 364 25.18 23.74 -2.77
C ASP A 364 24.38 23.47 -4.07
N GLY A 365 23.12 22.96 -4.01
CA GLY A 365 22.21 22.73 -5.14
C GLY A 365 22.82 21.91 -6.30
N GLU A 366 23.79 21.02 -6.02
CA GLU A 366 24.41 20.22 -7.06
C GLU A 366 23.47 19.12 -7.53
N VAL A 367 22.97 19.26 -8.75
CA VAL A 367 22.07 18.28 -9.39
C VAL A 367 22.86 17.05 -9.79
N VAL A 368 22.50 15.89 -9.24
CA VAL A 368 23.11 14.59 -9.60
C VAL A 368 22.41 13.97 -10.80
N MET A 369 21.09 14.17 -10.95
CA MET A 369 20.31 13.67 -12.08
C MET A 369 19.30 14.72 -12.52
N GLU A 370 19.27 15.02 -13.83
CA GLU A 370 18.34 15.97 -14.44
C GLU A 370 17.59 15.28 -15.58
N LEU A 371 16.28 15.49 -15.62
CA LEU A 371 15.39 15.00 -16.67
C LEU A 371 14.91 16.19 -17.49
N GLU A 372 15.25 16.22 -18.77
CA GLU A 372 14.85 17.26 -19.70
C GLU A 372 13.77 16.74 -20.65
N ASN A 373 12.53 17.18 -20.49
CA ASN A 373 11.38 16.84 -21.34
C ASN A 373 11.28 15.34 -21.64
N LEU A 374 11.56 14.51 -20.60
CA LEU A 374 11.68 13.06 -20.73
C LEU A 374 10.34 12.45 -21.15
N SER A 375 10.37 11.62 -22.19
CA SER A 375 9.16 10.96 -22.69
C SER A 375 9.42 9.49 -22.99
N ARG A 376 8.46 8.63 -22.61
CA ARG A 376 8.42 7.22 -22.97
C ARG A 376 7.02 6.82 -23.40
N HIS A 377 6.88 6.52 -24.70
CA HIS A 377 5.64 6.10 -25.31
C HIS A 377 5.75 4.65 -25.79
N PHE A 378 4.68 3.86 -25.63
CA PHE A 378 4.60 2.48 -26.08
C PHE A 378 3.63 2.38 -27.26
N SER A 379 4.01 1.69 -28.33
CA SER A 379 3.10 1.38 -29.44
C SER A 379 2.22 0.18 -29.07
N GLN A 380 0.91 0.25 -29.34
CA GLN A 380 -0.03 -0.84 -29.04
C GLN A 380 0.09 -2.06 -29.97
N SER A 381 0.89 -2.01 -31.05
CA SER A 381 1.00 -3.11 -31.99
C SER A 381 1.87 -4.25 -31.44
N SER A 382 1.25 -5.23 -30.80
CA SER A 382 1.92 -6.46 -30.35
C SER A 382 2.14 -7.51 -31.44
N ASN A 383 1.48 -7.39 -32.64
CA ASN A 383 1.58 -8.33 -33.75
C ASN A 383 2.07 -7.66 -35.03
N ILE A 384 3.09 -8.25 -35.65
CA ILE A 384 3.62 -7.84 -36.98
C ILE A 384 2.51 -7.74 -38.03
N VAL A 385 1.48 -8.57 -37.92
CA VAL A 385 0.31 -8.61 -38.84
C VAL A 385 -0.61 -7.40 -38.63
N GLU A 386 -0.84 -6.96 -37.37
CA GLU A 386 -1.60 -5.75 -37.06
C GLU A 386 -0.85 -4.48 -37.45
N SER A 387 0.47 -4.44 -37.28
CA SER A 387 1.33 -3.36 -37.73
C SER A 387 1.32 -3.17 -39.25
N ILE A 388 1.18 -4.26 -40.01
CA ILE A 388 1.03 -4.22 -41.48
C ILE A 388 -0.39 -3.79 -41.84
N ARG A 389 -1.39 -4.24 -41.09
CA ARG A 389 -2.80 -3.89 -41.34
C ARG A 389 -3.10 -2.41 -41.01
N SER A 390 -2.57 -1.88 -39.90
CA SER A 390 -2.72 -0.45 -39.55
C SER A 390 -2.04 0.45 -40.59
N ARG A 391 -0.86 0.09 -41.08
CA ARG A 391 -0.19 0.80 -42.20
C ARG A 391 -0.95 0.76 -43.53
N LEU A 392 -1.72 -0.31 -43.78
CA LEU A 392 -2.49 -0.49 -45.04
C LEU A 392 -3.89 0.13 -44.97
N PHE A 393 -4.51 0.24 -43.81
CA PHE A 393 -5.89 0.70 -43.62
C PHE A 393 -6.01 2.04 -42.88
N GLY A 394 -4.90 2.66 -42.44
CA GLY A 394 -4.91 4.02 -41.85
C GLY A 394 -5.56 4.13 -40.46
N GLU A 395 -5.69 3.00 -39.73
CA GLU A 395 -6.05 3.06 -38.31
C GLU A 395 -4.80 3.42 -37.49
N GLU A 396 -4.65 4.68 -37.18
CA GLU A 396 -3.63 5.18 -36.24
C GLU A 396 -4.03 4.74 -34.81
N THR A 397 -3.43 3.66 -34.29
CA THR A 397 -3.53 3.33 -32.87
C THR A 397 -2.72 4.35 -32.11
N SER A 398 -3.37 5.14 -31.24
CA SER A 398 -2.67 6.11 -30.38
C SER A 398 -1.69 5.39 -29.45
N PRO A 399 -0.43 5.84 -29.34
CA PRO A 399 0.53 5.23 -28.43
C PRO A 399 0.12 5.47 -26.96
N VAL A 400 0.42 4.52 -26.09
CA VAL A 400 0.33 4.71 -24.63
C VAL A 400 1.45 5.65 -24.20
N ARG A 401 1.11 6.82 -23.69
CA ARG A 401 2.07 7.85 -23.24
C ARG A 401 2.33 7.70 -21.74
N ALA A 402 3.14 6.73 -21.37
CA ALA A 402 3.41 6.42 -19.97
C ALA A 402 4.21 7.52 -19.24
N VAL A 403 5.18 8.15 -19.91
CA VAL A 403 5.88 9.37 -19.49
C VAL A 403 5.84 10.33 -20.67
N ASP A 404 5.46 11.59 -20.46
CA ASP A 404 5.18 12.52 -21.56
C ASP A 404 5.62 13.97 -21.24
N GLY A 405 6.89 14.26 -21.51
CA GLY A 405 7.47 15.58 -21.30
C GLY A 405 7.64 15.93 -19.83
N LEU A 406 8.35 15.07 -19.09
CA LEU A 406 8.60 15.20 -17.66
C LEU A 406 9.95 15.88 -17.44
N ASP A 407 9.94 16.95 -16.65
CA ASP A 407 11.12 17.66 -16.16
C ASP A 407 11.25 17.41 -14.65
N LEU A 408 12.45 17.04 -14.17
CA LEU A 408 12.73 16.79 -12.76
C LEU A 408 14.24 16.92 -12.52
N ASN A 409 14.61 17.55 -11.40
CA ASN A 409 15.99 17.66 -10.94
C ASN A 409 16.10 16.95 -9.59
N LEU A 410 16.99 16.00 -9.47
CA LEU A 410 17.36 15.36 -8.22
C LEU A 410 18.72 15.91 -7.76
N GLU A 411 18.70 16.58 -6.63
CA GLU A 411 19.90 17.13 -5.99
C GLU A 411 20.63 16.06 -5.17
N ARG A 412 21.91 16.28 -4.90
CA ARG A 412 22.69 15.37 -4.04
C ARG A 412 22.11 15.35 -2.62
N ASN A 413 22.11 14.16 -2.05
CA ASN A 413 21.61 13.90 -0.68
C ASN A 413 20.13 14.29 -0.46
N GLN A 414 19.35 14.45 -1.53
CA GLN A 414 17.93 14.75 -1.48
C GLN A 414 17.10 13.49 -1.67
N VAL A 415 16.00 13.41 -0.93
CA VAL A 415 14.97 12.38 -1.14
C VAL A 415 13.74 13.02 -1.77
N GLN A 416 13.46 12.66 -3.02
CA GLN A 416 12.26 13.12 -3.73
C GLN A 416 11.23 12.01 -3.87
N GLY A 417 9.98 12.32 -3.49
CA GLY A 417 8.84 11.46 -3.70
C GLY A 417 8.20 11.65 -5.08
N VAL A 418 7.72 10.57 -5.69
CA VAL A 418 6.82 10.61 -6.85
C VAL A 418 5.57 9.82 -6.51
N ILE A 419 4.44 10.51 -6.38
CA ILE A 419 3.15 9.92 -6.03
C ILE A 419 2.14 10.01 -7.18
N GLY A 420 1.12 9.17 -7.15
CA GLY A 420 0.00 9.19 -8.10
C GLY A 420 -0.69 7.85 -8.20
N GLU A 421 -1.83 7.81 -8.88
CA GLU A 421 -2.63 6.60 -9.10
C GLU A 421 -1.85 5.48 -9.78
N SER A 422 -2.32 4.24 -9.63
CA SER A 422 -1.80 3.09 -10.36
C SER A 422 -1.93 3.30 -11.87
N GLY A 423 -0.86 3.00 -12.63
CA GLY A 423 -0.82 3.20 -14.08
C GLY A 423 -0.54 4.64 -14.55
N CYS A 424 -0.29 5.62 -13.66
CA CYS A 424 0.06 6.99 -14.08
C CYS A 424 1.47 7.12 -14.70
N GLY A 425 2.33 6.06 -14.64
CA GLY A 425 3.64 6.02 -15.30
C GLY A 425 4.85 5.93 -14.37
N LYS A 426 4.69 5.85 -13.04
CA LYS A 426 5.77 5.85 -12.02
C LYS A 426 6.85 4.78 -12.28
N SER A 427 6.46 3.51 -12.33
CA SER A 427 7.42 2.41 -12.57
C SER A 427 8.05 2.49 -13.97
N THR A 428 7.31 3.01 -14.98
CA THR A 428 7.88 3.28 -16.31
C THR A 428 8.96 4.35 -16.24
N LEU A 429 8.77 5.39 -15.43
CA LEU A 429 9.80 6.41 -15.18
C LEU A 429 11.06 5.75 -14.62
N LEU A 430 10.95 4.97 -13.53
CA LEU A 430 12.11 4.31 -12.91
C LEU A 430 12.84 3.35 -13.89
N LEU A 431 12.09 2.53 -14.64
CA LEU A 431 12.68 1.64 -15.65
C LEU A 431 13.36 2.40 -16.81
N THR A 432 12.87 3.62 -17.12
CA THR A 432 13.51 4.49 -18.11
C THR A 432 14.81 5.07 -17.54
N LEU A 433 14.83 5.46 -16.26
CA LEU A 433 16.05 5.91 -15.58
C LEU A 433 17.09 4.81 -15.47
N MET A 434 16.68 3.56 -15.21
CA MET A 434 17.59 2.40 -15.19
C MET A 434 18.13 2.03 -16.58
N GLY A 435 17.58 2.61 -17.66
CA GLY A 435 17.96 2.29 -19.03
C GLY A 435 17.40 0.97 -19.55
N GLU A 436 16.40 0.38 -18.86
CA GLU A 436 15.65 -0.79 -19.35
C GLU A 436 14.69 -0.37 -20.46
N HIS A 437 14.17 0.85 -20.39
CA HIS A 437 13.37 1.48 -21.44
C HIS A 437 14.13 2.68 -22.02
N SER A 438 14.41 2.66 -23.33
CA SER A 438 14.98 3.82 -23.97
C SER A 438 13.96 4.96 -24.07
N PRO A 439 14.32 6.22 -23.77
CA PRO A 439 13.46 7.37 -24.00
C PRO A 439 12.96 7.44 -25.45
N THR A 440 11.74 7.89 -25.66
CA THR A 440 11.18 8.21 -26.99
C THR A 440 11.33 9.69 -27.34
N GLY A 441 11.65 10.53 -26.35
CA GLY A 441 11.92 11.96 -26.46
C GLY A 441 12.55 12.49 -25.18
N GLY A 442 13.21 13.64 -25.26
CA GLY A 442 13.94 14.21 -24.14
C GLY A 442 15.23 13.47 -23.82
N ASP A 443 15.86 13.82 -22.71
CA ASP A 443 17.12 13.19 -22.28
C ASP A 443 17.20 13.06 -20.74
N ILE A 444 18.12 12.21 -20.30
CA ILE A 444 18.52 12.07 -18.90
C ILE A 444 19.96 12.56 -18.83
N ILE A 445 20.24 13.47 -17.90
CA ILE A 445 21.59 13.96 -17.64
C ILE A 445 22.00 13.42 -16.27
N PHE A 446 23.10 12.71 -16.20
CA PHE A 446 23.65 12.19 -14.97
C PHE A 446 25.06 12.72 -14.77
N ASP A 447 25.29 13.40 -13.66
CA ASP A 447 26.57 14.01 -13.33
C ASP A 447 27.10 14.91 -14.49
N GLY A 448 26.16 15.71 -15.08
CA GLY A 448 26.43 16.62 -16.18
C GLY A 448 26.62 15.98 -17.57
N LYS A 449 26.48 14.66 -17.71
CA LYS A 449 26.62 13.94 -18.98
C LYS A 449 25.31 13.35 -19.47
N ARG A 450 24.96 13.54 -20.74
CA ARG A 450 23.74 12.98 -21.33
C ARG A 450 23.82 11.46 -21.47
N VAL A 451 22.80 10.74 -20.96
CA VAL A 451 22.74 9.27 -21.03
C VAL A 451 22.60 8.77 -22.47
N SER A 452 22.01 9.57 -23.37
CA SER A 452 21.96 9.29 -24.81
C SER A 452 23.37 9.21 -25.47
N GLU A 453 24.42 9.79 -24.85
CA GLU A 453 25.78 9.79 -25.32
C GLU A 453 26.64 8.71 -24.66
N PHE A 454 26.08 7.86 -23.78
CA PHE A 454 26.83 6.86 -23.04
C PHE A 454 27.38 5.74 -23.93
N ASP A 455 28.66 5.43 -23.73
CA ASP A 455 29.27 4.22 -24.25
C ASP A 455 29.07 3.01 -23.28
N LYS A 456 29.66 1.86 -23.62
CA LYS A 456 29.53 0.66 -22.77
C LYS A 456 30.21 0.82 -21.39
N SER A 457 31.24 1.64 -21.28
CA SER A 457 31.90 1.89 -20.01
C SER A 457 31.09 2.83 -19.15
N ASP A 458 30.51 3.89 -19.74
CA ASP A 458 29.63 4.83 -19.08
C ASP A 458 28.41 4.10 -18.50
N TRP A 459 27.78 3.21 -19.30
CA TRP A 459 26.65 2.39 -18.84
C TRP A 459 27.01 1.46 -17.68
N LYS A 460 28.23 0.89 -17.68
CA LYS A 460 28.68 0.03 -16.57
C LYS A 460 28.86 0.84 -15.28
N GLU A 461 29.43 2.02 -15.40
CA GLU A 461 29.63 2.95 -14.27
C GLU A 461 28.29 3.50 -13.77
N TYR A 462 27.42 3.94 -14.68
CA TYR A 462 26.08 4.41 -14.36
C TYR A 462 25.29 3.37 -13.54
N ARG A 463 25.26 2.10 -14.01
CA ARG A 463 24.59 1.01 -13.32
C ARG A 463 25.24 0.60 -12.00
N ARG A 464 26.43 1.04 -11.69
CA ARG A 464 27.04 0.90 -10.37
C ARG A 464 26.57 2.01 -9.43
N ARG A 465 26.53 3.24 -9.93
CA ARG A 465 26.20 4.45 -9.16
C ARG A 465 24.69 4.66 -8.99
N VAL A 466 23.86 4.11 -9.88
CA VAL A 466 22.39 4.15 -9.81
C VAL A 466 21.85 2.76 -9.58
N GLN A 467 21.20 2.53 -8.46
CA GLN A 467 20.63 1.24 -8.07
C GLN A 467 19.12 1.34 -7.88
N ILE A 468 18.42 0.21 -8.02
CA ILE A 468 16.98 0.14 -7.85
C ILE A 468 16.59 -0.85 -6.75
N ILE A 469 15.64 -0.44 -5.90
CA ILE A 469 14.90 -1.29 -4.97
C ILE A 469 13.51 -1.50 -5.57
N PHE A 470 13.18 -2.74 -5.92
CA PHE A 470 11.91 -3.08 -6.56
C PHE A 470 10.78 -3.29 -5.56
N GLN A 471 9.55 -3.11 -6.01
CA GLN A 471 8.31 -3.33 -5.26
C GLN A 471 8.21 -4.74 -4.68
N ASP A 472 8.56 -5.75 -5.45
CA ASP A 472 8.46 -7.16 -5.06
C ASP A 472 9.86 -7.78 -4.88
N PRO A 473 10.32 -7.96 -3.64
CA PRO A 473 11.61 -8.59 -3.37
C PRO A 473 11.63 -10.08 -3.75
N PHE A 474 10.45 -10.75 -3.82
CA PHE A 474 10.37 -12.18 -4.14
C PHE A 474 10.75 -12.45 -5.59
N ASN A 475 10.40 -11.55 -6.52
CA ASN A 475 10.72 -11.71 -7.93
C ASN A 475 12.12 -11.20 -8.32
N THR A 476 12.83 -10.52 -7.42
CA THR A 476 14.14 -9.91 -7.70
C THR A 476 15.33 -10.77 -7.26
N MET A 477 15.10 -11.71 -6.36
CA MET A 477 16.14 -12.62 -5.87
C MET A 477 16.09 -13.97 -6.60
N ASN A 478 17.27 -14.55 -6.87
CA ASN A 478 17.32 -15.91 -7.40
C ASN A 478 17.02 -16.91 -6.28
N PRO A 479 15.93 -17.71 -6.37
CA PRO A 479 15.52 -18.62 -5.29
C PRO A 479 16.53 -19.74 -4.99
N HIS A 480 17.50 -19.95 -5.86
CA HIS A 480 18.57 -20.94 -5.67
C HIS A 480 19.78 -20.39 -4.91
N PHE A 481 19.93 -19.05 -4.86
CA PHE A 481 21.06 -18.41 -4.19
C PHE A 481 20.82 -18.31 -2.68
N THR A 482 21.91 -18.36 -1.94
CA THR A 482 21.95 -17.93 -0.54
C THR A 482 22.03 -16.39 -0.47
N VAL A 483 21.78 -15.81 0.70
CA VAL A 483 21.95 -14.37 0.93
C VAL A 483 23.38 -13.93 0.55
N ARG A 484 24.39 -14.68 0.97
CA ARG A 484 25.80 -14.47 0.59
C ARG A 484 25.97 -14.39 -0.92
N GLU A 485 25.44 -15.36 -1.67
CA GLU A 485 25.54 -15.43 -3.12
C GLU A 485 24.81 -14.25 -3.79
N THR A 486 23.66 -13.87 -3.26
CA THR A 486 22.86 -12.73 -3.73
C THR A 486 23.60 -11.41 -3.59
N LEU A 487 24.29 -11.20 -2.45
CA LEU A 487 25.07 -9.97 -2.20
C LEU A 487 26.44 -9.98 -2.94
N MET A 488 27.03 -11.14 -3.15
CA MET A 488 28.27 -11.26 -3.94
C MET A 488 28.06 -11.09 -5.45
N GLU A 489 26.86 -11.28 -5.97
CA GLU A 489 26.56 -11.20 -7.40
C GLU A 489 26.83 -9.81 -7.99
N PRO A 490 26.32 -8.68 -7.41
CA PRO A 490 26.63 -7.33 -7.91
C PRO A 490 28.12 -7.03 -7.94
N LEU A 491 28.86 -7.40 -6.91
CA LEU A 491 30.31 -7.22 -6.85
C LEU A 491 31.02 -7.95 -8.01
N ARG A 492 30.55 -9.17 -8.33
CA ARG A 492 31.08 -9.95 -9.46
C ARG A 492 30.78 -9.29 -10.81
N ILE A 493 29.57 -8.75 -11.01
CA ILE A 493 29.13 -8.12 -12.26
C ILE A 493 29.97 -6.86 -12.53
N HIS A 494 30.27 -6.09 -11.48
CA HIS A 494 31.03 -4.85 -11.58
C HIS A 494 32.55 -5.01 -11.42
N ASP A 495 33.07 -6.26 -11.37
CA ASP A 495 34.50 -6.58 -11.20
C ASP A 495 35.13 -5.99 -9.93
N LEU A 496 34.31 -5.86 -8.85
CA LEU A 496 34.75 -5.40 -7.54
C LEU A 496 35.32 -6.53 -6.68
N PRO A 497 36.15 -6.22 -5.65
CA PRO A 497 36.62 -7.22 -4.70
C PRO A 497 35.44 -7.93 -4.02
N ARG A 498 35.51 -9.27 -3.99
CA ARG A 498 34.50 -10.11 -3.31
C ARG A 498 34.91 -10.31 -1.86
N ASP A 499 34.79 -9.27 -1.08
CA ASP A 499 35.15 -9.30 0.33
C ASP A 499 33.93 -9.68 1.17
N GLU A 500 34.07 -10.74 1.97
CA GLU A 500 32.99 -11.17 2.87
C GLU A 500 32.75 -10.16 3.99
N SER A 501 33.78 -9.39 4.38
CA SER A 501 33.64 -8.33 5.36
C SER A 501 32.64 -7.26 4.92
N ARG A 502 32.64 -6.91 3.61
CA ARG A 502 31.66 -5.96 3.06
C ARG A 502 30.23 -6.52 3.07
N VAL A 503 30.08 -7.85 2.84
CA VAL A 503 28.77 -8.50 2.92
C VAL A 503 28.24 -8.47 4.37
N ILE A 504 29.11 -8.69 5.36
CA ILE A 504 28.75 -8.63 6.77
C ILE A 504 28.35 -7.20 7.16
N GLU A 505 29.17 -6.21 6.81
CA GLU A 505 28.91 -4.80 7.06
C GLU A 505 27.53 -4.37 6.54
N VAL A 506 27.26 -4.60 5.25
CA VAL A 506 25.97 -4.23 4.64
C VAL A 506 24.78 -4.98 5.30
N LEU A 507 24.96 -6.23 5.77
CA LEU A 507 23.91 -6.92 6.51
C LEU A 507 23.67 -6.30 7.89
N GLU A 508 24.73 -5.79 8.55
CA GLU A 508 24.62 -5.02 9.80
C GLU A 508 23.90 -3.70 9.55
N ASP A 509 24.26 -2.96 8.48
CA ASP A 509 23.63 -1.70 8.09
C ASP A 509 22.13 -1.85 7.86
N VAL A 510 21.70 -2.95 7.20
CA VAL A 510 20.27 -3.25 7.03
C VAL A 510 19.64 -3.96 8.25
N GLN A 511 20.33 -3.98 9.39
CA GLN A 511 19.85 -4.54 10.66
C GLN A 511 19.51 -6.05 10.62
N LEU A 512 20.16 -6.84 9.76
CA LEU A 512 20.07 -8.29 9.77
C LEU A 512 21.13 -8.89 10.72
N ASN A 513 20.84 -8.86 12.02
CA ASN A 513 21.76 -9.21 13.10
C ASN A 513 21.39 -10.53 13.82
N PRO A 514 22.35 -11.41 14.16
CA PRO A 514 23.73 -11.40 13.67
C PRO A 514 23.82 -11.86 12.21
N PRO A 515 24.68 -11.25 11.35
CA PRO A 515 24.79 -11.55 9.92
C PRO A 515 24.99 -13.03 9.60
N GLU A 516 25.78 -13.75 10.41
CA GLU A 516 26.10 -15.15 10.21
C GLU A 516 24.86 -16.05 10.18
N LYS A 517 23.79 -15.65 10.87
CA LYS A 517 22.51 -16.37 10.87
C LYS A 517 21.84 -16.38 9.50
N TYR A 518 22.12 -15.37 8.68
CA TYR A 518 21.45 -15.13 7.40
C TYR A 518 22.26 -15.57 6.18
N LEU A 519 23.59 -15.50 6.23
CA LEU A 519 24.49 -15.73 5.10
C LEU A 519 24.18 -16.96 4.26
N ASP A 520 23.87 -18.08 4.90
CA ASP A 520 23.64 -19.37 4.23
C ASP A 520 22.14 -19.69 4.04
N ARG A 521 21.23 -18.76 4.42
CA ARG A 521 19.80 -18.91 4.17
C ARG A 521 19.49 -18.62 2.71
N LYS A 522 18.46 -19.30 2.20
CA LYS A 522 17.84 -19.03 0.90
C LYS A 522 16.60 -18.17 1.09
N GLU A 523 16.15 -17.56 0.00
CA GLU A 523 14.97 -16.73 -0.05
C GLU A 523 13.74 -17.34 0.66
N ALA A 524 13.43 -18.61 0.41
CA ALA A 524 12.29 -19.31 1.03
C ALA A 524 12.39 -19.46 2.56
N GLN A 525 13.54 -19.16 3.15
CA GLN A 525 13.80 -19.25 4.60
C GLN A 525 13.78 -17.87 5.30
N LEU A 526 13.47 -16.82 4.55
CA LEU A 526 13.40 -15.43 5.01
C LEU A 526 11.94 -14.97 5.10
N SER A 527 11.64 -14.16 6.12
CA SER A 527 10.37 -13.42 6.19
C SER A 527 10.29 -12.32 5.11
N GLY A 528 9.10 -11.73 4.89
CA GLY A 528 8.92 -10.62 3.95
C GLY A 528 9.85 -9.45 4.23
N GLY A 529 9.91 -8.99 5.48
CA GLY A 529 10.82 -7.91 5.89
C GLY A 529 12.30 -8.28 5.79
N GLU A 530 12.69 -9.53 6.15
CA GLU A 530 14.07 -10.00 5.95
C GLU A 530 14.46 -10.01 4.47
N LYS A 531 13.56 -10.41 3.56
CA LYS A 531 13.79 -10.36 2.10
C LYS A 531 13.97 -8.93 1.60
N GLN A 532 13.12 -8.02 2.08
CA GLN A 532 13.23 -6.60 1.72
C GLN A 532 14.57 -6.01 2.18
N ARG A 533 15.00 -6.31 3.40
CA ARG A 533 16.31 -5.89 3.91
C ARG A 533 17.48 -6.46 3.07
N VAL A 534 17.39 -7.71 2.62
CA VAL A 534 18.38 -8.30 1.69
C VAL A 534 18.35 -7.61 0.33
N ALA A 535 17.17 -7.24 -0.19
CA ALA A 535 17.04 -6.50 -1.44
C ALA A 535 17.65 -5.08 -1.34
N ILE A 536 17.45 -4.40 -0.21
CA ILE A 536 18.11 -3.11 0.11
C ILE A 536 19.62 -3.31 0.20
N ALA A 537 20.10 -4.29 0.96
CA ALA A 537 21.53 -4.63 1.08
C ALA A 537 22.19 -4.87 -0.28
N ARG A 538 21.47 -5.55 -1.21
CA ARG A 538 21.93 -5.81 -2.56
C ARG A 538 22.13 -4.53 -3.39
N ALA A 539 21.32 -3.51 -3.17
CA ALA A 539 21.50 -2.20 -3.79
C ALA A 539 22.67 -1.44 -3.16
N LEU A 540 22.79 -1.45 -1.83
CA LEU A 540 23.77 -0.69 -1.07
C LEU A 540 25.21 -1.25 -1.18
N ILE A 541 25.38 -2.54 -1.46
CA ILE A 541 26.71 -3.16 -1.52
C ILE A 541 27.63 -2.55 -2.58
N LEU A 542 27.06 -1.84 -3.58
CA LEU A 542 27.76 -1.12 -4.62
C LEU A 542 28.05 0.35 -4.28
N GLU A 543 27.65 0.83 -3.10
CA GLU A 543 27.77 2.23 -2.66
C GLU A 543 27.20 3.19 -3.72
N PRO A 544 25.88 3.14 -3.97
CA PRO A 544 25.24 3.95 -4.99
C PRO A 544 25.18 5.42 -4.60
N GLU A 545 25.23 6.33 -5.59
CA GLU A 545 24.97 7.76 -5.40
C GLU A 545 23.47 8.09 -5.57
N VAL A 546 22.73 7.26 -6.32
CA VAL A 546 21.29 7.41 -6.52
C VAL A 546 20.60 6.07 -6.28
N ILE A 547 19.56 6.09 -5.47
CA ILE A 547 18.69 4.97 -5.20
C ILE A 547 17.32 5.27 -5.82
N LEU A 548 16.85 4.40 -6.69
CA LEU A 548 15.50 4.40 -7.24
C LEU A 548 14.67 3.39 -6.44
N ALA A 549 13.67 3.84 -5.70
CA ALA A 549 12.86 2.97 -4.87
C ALA A 549 11.43 2.87 -5.44
N ASP A 550 11.04 1.71 -5.96
CA ASP A 550 9.71 1.45 -6.51
C ASP A 550 8.83 0.76 -5.46
N GLU A 551 7.99 1.53 -4.78
CA GLU A 551 7.07 1.07 -3.74
C GLU A 551 7.71 0.10 -2.72
N PRO A 552 8.84 0.45 -2.09
CA PRO A 552 9.68 -0.49 -1.35
C PRO A 552 9.05 -1.08 -0.10
N VAL A 553 7.89 -0.60 0.34
CA VAL A 553 7.18 -1.06 1.55
C VAL A 553 5.74 -1.54 1.30
N SER A 554 5.23 -1.46 0.07
CA SER A 554 3.81 -1.68 -0.25
C SER A 554 3.28 -3.10 0.05
N MET A 555 4.17 -4.11 0.13
CA MET A 555 3.81 -5.50 0.40
C MET A 555 4.09 -5.94 1.85
N LEU A 556 4.40 -5.00 2.72
CA LEU A 556 4.79 -5.27 4.10
C LEU A 556 3.65 -4.86 5.05
N ASP A 557 3.56 -5.52 6.20
CA ASP A 557 2.69 -5.10 7.29
C ASP A 557 3.22 -3.81 7.95
N VAL A 558 2.34 -3.09 8.65
CA VAL A 558 2.60 -1.74 9.21
C VAL A 558 3.85 -1.71 10.07
N SER A 559 4.09 -2.73 10.91
CA SER A 559 5.26 -2.77 11.79
C SER A 559 6.57 -2.89 11.00
N THR A 560 6.56 -3.74 9.97
CA THR A 560 7.71 -3.93 9.07
C THR A 560 7.90 -2.70 8.17
N GLN A 561 6.80 -2.06 7.71
CA GLN A 561 6.87 -0.81 6.96
C GLN A 561 7.59 0.29 7.74
N ALA A 562 7.17 0.54 9.00
CA ALA A 562 7.80 1.53 9.88
C ALA A 562 9.31 1.30 10.00
N SER A 563 9.70 0.05 10.22
CA SER A 563 11.10 -0.37 10.35
C SER A 563 11.91 -0.14 9.06
N ILE A 564 11.35 -0.44 7.88
CA ILE A 564 12.02 -0.21 6.59
C ILE A 564 12.07 1.27 6.23
N LEU A 565 11.02 2.06 6.51
CA LEU A 565 11.03 3.51 6.27
C LEU A 565 12.11 4.21 7.10
N LYS A 566 12.22 3.86 8.39
CA LYS A 566 13.28 4.37 9.26
C LYS A 566 14.66 3.95 8.76
N LEU A 567 14.82 2.70 8.34
CA LEU A 567 16.06 2.21 7.74
C LEU A 567 16.44 2.99 6.48
N LEU A 568 15.51 3.19 5.54
CA LEU A 568 15.77 3.94 4.31
C LEU A 568 16.19 5.40 4.59
N SER A 569 15.53 6.06 5.54
CA SER A 569 15.91 7.42 5.96
C SER A 569 17.33 7.46 6.53
N GLN A 570 17.71 6.51 7.40
CA GLN A 570 19.06 6.43 7.98
C GLN A 570 20.12 6.13 6.92
N LEU A 571 19.85 5.21 5.99
CA LEU A 571 20.81 4.79 4.97
C LEU A 571 21.08 5.88 3.93
N THR A 572 20.11 6.73 3.59
CA THR A 572 20.36 7.86 2.68
C THR A 572 21.34 8.85 3.29
N ASP A 573 21.26 9.07 4.60
CA ASP A 573 22.20 9.95 5.32
C ASP A 573 23.60 9.29 5.46
N GLU A 574 23.65 8.01 5.80
CA GLU A 574 24.90 7.29 6.03
C GLU A 574 25.73 7.07 4.76
N TYR A 575 25.04 6.82 3.63
CA TYR A 575 25.68 6.57 2.33
C TYR A 575 25.82 7.82 1.45
N ASP A 576 25.42 9.01 1.92
CA ASP A 576 25.36 10.25 1.12
C ASP A 576 24.63 10.04 -0.22
N ALA A 577 23.57 9.21 -0.23
CA ALA A 577 22.84 8.82 -1.41
C ALA A 577 21.57 9.67 -1.62
N SER A 578 21.36 10.12 -2.86
CA SER A 578 20.09 10.72 -3.26
C SER A 578 19.06 9.63 -3.56
N MET A 579 17.77 9.87 -3.28
CA MET A 579 16.74 8.87 -3.53
C MET A 579 15.57 9.45 -4.33
N LEU A 580 15.11 8.70 -5.33
CA LEU A 580 13.81 8.91 -5.95
C LEU A 580 12.86 7.81 -5.47
N TYR A 581 11.97 8.19 -4.54
CA TYR A 581 11.04 7.29 -3.87
C TYR A 581 9.68 7.32 -4.56
N VAL A 582 9.27 6.21 -5.16
CA VAL A 582 7.97 6.09 -5.83
C VAL A 582 7.01 5.32 -4.93
N SER A 583 5.81 5.88 -4.73
CA SER A 583 4.74 5.22 -3.99
C SER A 583 3.36 5.70 -4.46
N HIS A 584 2.34 4.94 -4.13
CA HIS A 584 0.94 5.39 -4.17
C HIS A 584 0.44 5.80 -2.79
N ASP A 585 1.18 5.47 -1.72
CA ASP A 585 0.87 5.79 -0.34
C ASP A 585 1.61 7.06 0.09
N LEU A 586 0.85 8.15 0.27
CA LEU A 586 1.38 9.46 0.65
C LEU A 586 1.86 9.47 2.11
N SER A 587 1.33 8.60 2.98
CA SER A 587 1.76 8.50 4.38
C SER A 587 3.23 8.11 4.48
N THR A 588 3.65 7.11 3.69
CA THR A 588 5.05 6.66 3.65
C THR A 588 5.98 7.68 3.00
N VAL A 589 5.50 8.35 1.92
CA VAL A 589 6.26 9.40 1.22
C VAL A 589 6.48 10.61 2.11
N SER A 590 5.46 11.03 2.87
CA SER A 590 5.54 12.18 3.77
C SER A 590 6.58 12.02 4.88
N TYR A 591 6.85 10.78 5.28
CA TYR A 591 7.83 10.45 6.31
C TYR A 591 9.29 10.46 5.80
N VAL A 592 9.52 10.05 4.55
CA VAL A 592 10.88 9.84 4.02
C VAL A 592 11.35 11.00 3.14
N CYS A 593 10.43 11.67 2.41
CA CYS A 593 10.80 12.57 1.32
C CYS A 593 10.81 14.05 1.75
N ASP A 594 11.83 14.78 1.29
CA ASP A 594 11.96 16.23 1.48
C ASP A 594 10.99 17.00 0.56
N GLN A 595 10.78 16.48 -0.66
CA GLN A 595 9.98 17.10 -1.72
C GLN A 595 9.10 16.04 -2.40
N ILE A 596 7.89 16.41 -2.80
CA ILE A 596 6.95 15.51 -3.45
C ILE A 596 6.58 16.01 -4.84
N ASN A 597 6.62 15.11 -5.81
CA ASN A 597 6.14 15.29 -7.17
C ASN A 597 4.85 14.48 -7.36
N VAL A 598 3.77 15.15 -7.67
CA VAL A 598 2.47 14.50 -7.95
C VAL A 598 2.37 14.22 -9.44
N MET A 599 2.27 12.94 -9.81
CA MET A 599 2.25 12.47 -11.19
C MET A 599 0.84 12.02 -11.61
N TYR A 600 0.32 12.59 -12.70
CA TYR A 600 -0.95 12.20 -13.28
C TYR A 600 -0.83 11.96 -14.79
N LEU A 601 -1.23 10.76 -15.26
CA LEU A 601 -1.19 10.36 -16.67
C LEU A 601 0.12 10.75 -17.40
N GLY A 602 1.26 10.41 -16.79
CA GLY A 602 2.58 10.60 -17.40
C GLY A 602 3.19 12.00 -17.25
N ARG A 603 2.60 12.90 -16.45
CA ARG A 603 3.13 14.26 -16.20
C ARG A 603 3.15 14.58 -14.72
N ILE A 604 4.12 15.39 -14.31
CA ILE A 604 4.09 16.05 -13.00
C ILE A 604 3.06 17.19 -13.10
N VAL A 605 2.09 17.17 -12.18
CA VAL A 605 1.01 18.18 -12.11
C VAL A 605 1.21 19.13 -10.94
N GLU A 606 1.96 18.71 -9.91
CA GLU A 606 2.32 19.53 -8.76
C GLU A 606 3.64 19.06 -8.19
N ASN A 607 4.46 20.00 -7.70
CA ASN A 607 5.72 19.77 -7.01
C ASN A 607 5.87 20.78 -5.89
N ALA A 608 6.17 20.30 -4.68
CA ALA A 608 6.41 21.17 -3.54
C ALA A 608 7.23 20.45 -2.46
N PRO A 609 7.83 21.19 -1.51
CA PRO A 609 8.30 20.64 -0.25
C PRO A 609 7.18 19.87 0.45
N THR A 610 7.51 18.73 1.05
CA THR A 610 6.53 17.79 1.63
C THR A 610 5.52 18.50 2.52
N ARG A 611 5.96 19.32 3.46
CA ARG A 611 5.07 20.05 4.39
C ARG A 611 4.14 21.04 3.69
N LYS A 612 4.61 21.70 2.63
CA LYS A 612 3.78 22.62 1.84
C LYS A 612 2.69 21.87 1.10
N LEU A 613 3.04 20.76 0.45
CA LEU A 613 2.06 19.94 -0.28
C LEU A 613 0.96 19.41 0.66
N LEU A 614 1.35 18.91 1.84
CA LEU A 614 0.41 18.35 2.81
C LEU A 614 -0.55 19.41 3.38
N ASN A 615 -0.07 20.61 3.64
CA ASN A 615 -0.88 21.66 4.26
C ASN A 615 -1.69 22.51 3.28
N ASP A 616 -1.20 22.69 2.05
CA ASP A 616 -1.80 23.60 1.05
C ASP A 616 -1.63 23.05 -0.38
N PRO A 617 -2.21 21.87 -0.69
CA PRO A 617 -2.17 21.31 -2.04
C PRO A 617 -2.90 22.23 -3.02
N LYS A 618 -2.29 22.53 -4.14
CA LYS A 618 -2.82 23.48 -5.13
C LYS A 618 -3.59 22.79 -6.25
N HIS A 619 -3.06 21.70 -6.79
CA HIS A 619 -3.75 21.00 -7.87
C HIS A 619 -4.95 20.20 -7.33
N PRO A 620 -6.16 20.28 -7.92
CA PRO A 620 -7.33 19.53 -7.44
C PRO A 620 -7.13 18.01 -7.35
N TYR A 621 -6.23 17.45 -8.15
CA TYR A 621 -5.85 16.03 -8.03
C TYR A 621 -5.06 15.74 -6.76
N SER A 622 -4.14 16.61 -6.37
CA SER A 622 -3.39 16.48 -5.12
C SER A 622 -4.30 16.62 -3.89
N GLN A 623 -5.28 17.53 -3.98
CA GLN A 623 -6.31 17.67 -2.94
C GLN A 623 -7.12 16.39 -2.80
N ALA A 624 -7.51 15.77 -3.93
CA ALA A 624 -8.25 14.51 -3.93
C ALA A 624 -7.40 13.35 -3.37
N LEU A 625 -6.10 13.28 -3.71
CA LEU A 625 -5.19 12.29 -3.14
C LEU A 625 -5.08 12.40 -1.62
N LEU A 626 -4.94 13.62 -1.10
CA LEU A 626 -4.86 13.86 0.35
C LEU A 626 -6.17 13.53 1.08
N GLN A 627 -7.31 13.88 0.48
CA GLN A 627 -8.63 13.55 1.04
C GLN A 627 -8.92 12.06 1.05
N ALA A 628 -8.31 11.30 0.13
CA ALA A 628 -8.52 9.86 0.01
C ALA A 628 -7.71 9.03 1.02
N ILE A 629 -6.75 9.62 1.74
CA ILE A 629 -5.92 8.91 2.71
C ILE A 629 -6.77 8.50 3.92
N PRO A 630 -6.77 7.21 4.31
CA PRO A 630 -7.40 6.78 5.54
C PRO A 630 -6.75 7.43 6.76
N MET A 631 -7.56 7.96 7.65
CA MET A 631 -7.08 8.59 8.88
C MET A 631 -7.13 7.58 10.04
N PRO A 632 -6.02 7.39 10.79
CA PRO A 632 -6.02 6.47 11.93
C PRO A 632 -6.70 7.10 13.15
N ASP A 633 -7.95 7.53 13.01
CA ASP A 633 -8.69 8.26 14.04
C ASP A 633 -10.21 8.06 13.84
N PRO A 634 -10.89 7.27 14.69
CA PRO A 634 -12.31 6.98 14.55
C PRO A 634 -13.21 8.20 14.83
N HIS A 635 -12.67 9.26 15.46
CA HIS A 635 -13.42 10.49 15.70
C HIS A 635 -13.37 11.47 14.52
N HIS A 636 -12.58 11.13 13.46
CA HIS A 636 -12.49 11.96 12.28
C HIS A 636 -13.69 11.74 11.38
N GLU A 637 -14.51 12.79 11.17
CA GLU A 637 -15.60 12.76 10.19
C GLU A 637 -15.01 12.75 8.77
N ARG A 638 -15.11 11.59 8.08
CA ARG A 638 -14.57 11.42 6.75
C ARG A 638 -15.33 12.26 5.72
N GLN A 639 -14.57 12.96 4.90
CA GLN A 639 -15.07 13.62 3.71
C GLN A 639 -14.67 12.81 2.47
N TRP A 640 -15.62 12.07 1.90
CA TRP A 640 -15.38 11.27 0.70
C TRP A 640 -14.96 12.14 -0.49
N THR A 641 -13.98 11.69 -1.26
CA THR A 641 -13.54 12.39 -2.46
C THR A 641 -14.69 12.48 -3.49
N GLN A 642 -14.89 13.66 -4.05
CA GLN A 642 -15.93 13.93 -5.06
C GLN A 642 -15.33 13.95 -6.47
N LEU A 643 -14.59 12.93 -6.86
CA LEU A 643 -14.06 12.82 -8.20
C LEU A 643 -15.15 12.42 -9.20
N GLN A 644 -15.28 13.15 -10.30
CA GLN A 644 -16.20 12.80 -11.39
C GLN A 644 -15.58 11.77 -12.35
N GLY A 645 -16.35 10.78 -12.76
CA GLY A 645 -15.93 9.83 -13.80
C GLY A 645 -14.86 8.81 -13.36
N ALA A 646 -14.52 7.91 -14.28
CA ALA A 646 -13.45 6.94 -14.11
C ALA A 646 -12.08 7.56 -14.46
N ALA A 647 -10.99 6.95 -13.97
CA ALA A 647 -9.65 7.30 -14.41
C ALA A 647 -9.54 7.20 -15.94
N SER A 648 -9.01 8.25 -16.59
CA SER A 648 -8.80 8.27 -18.04
C SER A 648 -7.78 7.20 -18.42
N ASP A 649 -8.01 6.52 -19.53
CA ASP A 649 -7.05 5.55 -20.05
C ASP A 649 -5.84 6.31 -20.68
N ALA A 650 -4.63 5.79 -20.42
CA ALA A 650 -3.40 6.31 -21.01
C ALA A 650 -3.37 6.25 -22.57
N THR A 651 -4.37 5.60 -23.17
CA THR A 651 -4.55 5.51 -24.62
C THR A 651 -5.43 6.60 -25.19
N ASP A 652 -6.38 7.15 -24.41
CA ASP A 652 -7.30 8.23 -24.82
C ASP A 652 -7.10 9.46 -23.92
N MET A 653 -5.96 10.12 -24.13
CA MET A 653 -5.57 11.26 -23.32
C MET A 653 -6.37 12.50 -23.66
N PRO A 654 -6.99 13.17 -22.66
CA PRO A 654 -7.67 14.42 -22.88
C PRO A 654 -6.72 15.49 -23.46
N SER A 655 -7.23 16.31 -24.38
CA SER A 655 -6.53 17.53 -24.81
C SER A 655 -6.50 18.54 -23.65
N GLY A 656 -5.45 19.34 -23.53
CA GLY A 656 -5.33 20.35 -22.47
C GLY A 656 -4.91 19.78 -21.11
N CYS A 657 -5.61 20.20 -20.05
CA CYS A 657 -5.44 19.65 -18.73
C CYS A 657 -5.91 18.19 -18.71
N ARG A 658 -5.05 17.26 -18.31
CA ARG A 658 -5.35 15.82 -18.29
C ARG A 658 -6.37 15.43 -17.23
N PHE A 659 -6.48 16.21 -16.17
CA PHE A 659 -7.42 15.98 -15.06
C PHE A 659 -8.80 16.59 -15.28
N LYS A 660 -9.00 17.40 -16.34
CA LYS A 660 -10.21 18.19 -16.57
C LYS A 660 -11.54 17.43 -16.49
N ASP A 661 -11.56 16.15 -16.91
CA ASP A 661 -12.79 15.34 -16.96
C ASP A 661 -13.17 14.76 -15.58
N ARG A 662 -12.26 14.82 -14.62
CA ARG A 662 -12.47 14.42 -13.23
C ARG A 662 -12.47 15.61 -12.26
N CYS A 663 -12.05 16.78 -12.72
CA CYS A 663 -11.87 17.96 -11.90
C CYS A 663 -13.21 18.60 -11.51
N PRO A 664 -13.49 18.78 -10.20
CA PRO A 664 -14.70 19.48 -9.74
C PRO A 664 -14.70 20.96 -10.13
N ASP A 665 -13.51 21.58 -10.28
CA ASP A 665 -13.30 22.98 -10.59
C ASP A 665 -13.01 23.23 -12.08
N ARG A 666 -13.48 22.33 -12.97
CA ARG A 666 -13.25 22.44 -14.41
C ARG A 666 -13.75 23.78 -14.97
N MET A 667 -12.87 24.47 -15.69
CA MET A 667 -13.15 25.69 -16.43
C MET A 667 -13.05 25.47 -17.96
N PRO A 668 -13.66 26.32 -18.82
CA PRO A 668 -13.50 26.21 -20.28
C PRO A 668 -12.04 26.26 -20.75
N ILE A 669 -11.18 26.99 -20.06
CA ILE A 669 -9.75 27.12 -20.36
C ILE A 669 -8.97 25.80 -20.12
N CYS A 670 -9.51 24.86 -19.34
CA CYS A 670 -8.88 23.56 -19.11
C CYS A 670 -8.79 22.68 -20.39
N ASP A 671 -9.42 23.12 -21.50
CA ASP A 671 -9.21 22.52 -22.82
C ASP A 671 -7.85 22.91 -23.43
N GLU A 672 -7.14 23.88 -22.84
CA GLU A 672 -5.76 24.23 -23.13
C GLU A 672 -4.82 23.60 -22.11
N ARG A 673 -3.54 23.37 -22.49
CA ARG A 673 -2.53 22.82 -21.59
C ARG A 673 -2.12 23.85 -20.54
N PRO A 674 -2.27 23.56 -19.23
CA PRO A 674 -1.75 24.44 -18.20
C PRO A 674 -0.22 24.49 -18.22
N LEU A 675 0.34 25.63 -17.85
CA LEU A 675 1.77 25.78 -17.60
C LEU A 675 2.11 25.20 -16.24
N PHE A 676 3.33 24.73 -16.09
CA PHE A 676 3.87 24.29 -14.79
C PHE A 676 4.69 25.46 -14.24
N GLU A 677 4.10 26.24 -13.33
CA GLU A 677 4.68 27.48 -12.80
C GLU A 677 4.58 27.52 -11.28
N SER A 678 5.39 28.38 -10.66
CA SER A 678 5.33 28.63 -9.23
C SER A 678 3.98 29.27 -8.87
N VAL A 679 3.38 28.76 -7.80
CA VAL A 679 2.05 29.17 -7.30
C VAL A 679 2.13 29.84 -5.92
N ASP A 680 3.33 30.07 -5.42
CA ASP A 680 3.61 30.77 -4.17
C ASP A 680 4.70 31.84 -4.32
N ASP A 681 4.86 32.66 -3.28
CA ASP A 681 5.82 33.77 -3.26
C ASP A 681 7.28 33.29 -3.03
N ASP A 682 7.47 32.10 -2.44
CA ASP A 682 8.79 31.52 -2.14
C ASP A 682 9.43 30.91 -3.39
N GLY A 683 8.63 30.52 -4.36
CA GLY A 683 9.09 29.99 -5.65
C GLY A 683 9.45 28.50 -5.63
N ASP A 684 9.11 27.77 -4.57
CA ASP A 684 9.38 26.35 -4.39
C ASP A 684 8.15 25.44 -4.50
N HIS A 685 6.96 26.01 -4.71
CA HIS A 685 5.71 25.30 -4.95
C HIS A 685 5.22 25.54 -6.38
N HIS A 686 5.18 24.51 -7.19
CA HIS A 686 4.79 24.57 -8.60
C HIS A 686 3.56 23.71 -8.88
N ALA A 687 2.64 24.23 -9.70
CA ALA A 687 1.46 23.47 -10.12
C ALA A 687 1.06 23.75 -11.58
N ALA A 688 0.57 22.72 -12.26
CA ALA A 688 0.02 22.78 -13.61
C ALA A 688 -1.50 22.95 -13.56
N CYS A 689 -2.00 24.09 -13.06
CA CYS A 689 -3.43 24.32 -12.89
C CYS A 689 -3.83 25.75 -13.23
N HIS A 690 -4.84 25.92 -14.09
CA HIS A 690 -5.36 27.22 -14.52
C HIS A 690 -6.04 28.05 -13.42
N LEU A 691 -6.28 27.51 -12.24
CA LEU A 691 -6.82 28.24 -11.09
C LEU A 691 -5.87 29.33 -10.55
N TYR A 692 -4.56 29.19 -10.82
CA TYR A 692 -3.51 30.04 -10.23
C TYR A 692 -2.85 30.99 -11.20
N TYR A 693 -3.29 31.04 -12.49
CA TYR A 693 -2.70 31.95 -13.48
C TYR A 693 -3.61 33.12 -13.79
N ASP A 694 -2.99 34.29 -14.02
CA ASP A 694 -3.66 35.42 -14.68
C ASP A 694 -3.60 35.22 -16.20
N HIS A 695 -4.68 34.74 -16.79
CA HIS A 695 -4.79 34.36 -18.20
C HIS A 695 -4.53 35.54 -19.16
N GLU A 696 -4.65 36.80 -18.73
CA GLU A 696 -4.35 37.99 -19.57
C GLU A 696 -2.84 38.15 -19.79
N GLN A 697 -1.97 37.66 -18.90
CA GLN A 697 -0.51 37.73 -19.04
C GLN A 697 0.07 36.55 -19.86
N ALA A 698 -0.53 35.36 -19.79
CA ALA A 698 -0.05 34.16 -20.49
C ALA A 698 -0.18 34.25 -22.03
N VAL A 699 -1.19 34.96 -22.53
CA VAL A 699 -1.39 35.15 -23.97
C VAL A 699 -0.33 36.10 -24.58
N GLY A 700 0.32 36.94 -23.75
CA GLY A 700 1.35 37.89 -24.20
C GLY A 700 2.70 37.30 -24.52
N THR A 701 3.07 36.15 -23.91
CA THR A 701 4.38 35.52 -24.06
C THR A 701 4.47 34.51 -25.19
N SER A 702 3.33 33.98 -25.69
CA SER A 702 3.31 33.05 -26.84
C SER A 702 3.34 33.70 -28.22
N SER A 703 3.17 35.04 -28.29
CA SER A 703 3.18 35.78 -29.58
C SER A 703 4.57 36.28 -30.01
N GLY A 704 5.63 36.01 -29.22
CA GLY A 704 6.99 36.50 -29.46
C GLY A 704 7.93 35.61 -30.27
N ALA A 705 7.58 34.36 -30.57
CA ALA A 705 8.49 33.36 -31.16
C ALA A 705 8.07 32.88 -32.57
N VAL A 706 7.40 33.73 -33.37
CA VAL A 706 7.27 33.51 -34.84
C VAL A 706 7.72 34.78 -35.53
N ALA A 707 9.03 34.96 -35.65
CA ALA A 707 9.60 36.01 -36.49
C ALA A 707 10.60 35.37 -37.46
N GLN A 708 10.13 35.34 -38.72
CA GLN A 708 10.93 35.53 -39.92
C GLN A 708 12.08 34.54 -40.23
N GLU A 709 11.77 33.53 -41.02
CA GLU A 709 12.61 33.24 -42.15
C GLU A 709 11.91 33.72 -43.43
N GLY A 710 12.27 34.95 -43.78
CA GLY A 710 11.92 35.57 -45.03
C GLY A 710 12.86 35.09 -46.11
N GLY A 711 12.34 34.87 -47.31
CA GLY A 711 13.01 34.40 -48.48
C GLY A 711 14.07 35.32 -49.00
N ALA A 712 14.95 34.74 -49.77
CA ALA A 712 15.63 35.36 -50.90
C ALA A 712 16.12 34.25 -51.83
N ASP A 713 15.61 34.34 -53.08
CA ASP A 713 16.09 33.82 -54.37
C ASP A 713 16.24 32.30 -54.53
#